data_ce95e7fba97c824820d240560b2c75f0
#
_entry.id   ce95e7fba97c824820d240560b2c75f0
#
_cell.length_a   1.000
_cell.length_b   1.000
_cell.length_c   1.000
_cell.angle_alpha   90.00
_cell.angle_beta   90.00
_cell.angle_gamma   90.00
#
_symmetry.space_group_name_H-M   'P 1'
#
loop_
_entity.id
_entity.type
_entity.pdbx_description
1 polymer ?
#
loop_
_entity_poly.entity_id
_entity_poly.type
_entity_poly.pdbx_seq_one_letter_code
_entity_poly.pdbx_strand_id
1 'polypeptide(L)'
;TKKGKTGKPVVSFNANVGFAQPSRIPAALDGPGFIQFRKDYQEGKLTPEEMAKVPGKFTDPRQLGALGVDPLTWYNYDQSTPVTTLPSEQEMLTTWLGRLDFKTIEIENYLNGVETNWDDIVFQTALQQDYTASISNKKEDLSYYWSLGYADREGIRVGDRFKNFRTRLNLESKVTNFLTIGLTSQFATKDKGAQAADVTQRTNNSPYTTNDIDDPDSPYRMYPSGDNNGKNPFFDNMYRDKREIEHTLNANIYAIVKLPFGIEYQMNYTPKYKWYEFMKHESAEHPEWAGKGGYAERRNSKSFNWLLDNIICWKHQFNGGHNFEVTLLANAEKGQYWDTYVGAQNFSPSDLLGYHNMGAGTVLSFLKDEGRNQDTYRTGDALMGRLYYSYKDKYMVTASVRRDGYSAFGMMNPRATFPAVALGWVFTSEKFMEPASDWLNYGKLRFSWGQNGNRDIGQYEALAWLKSSLSPFIDQNGNIYVTSQVYVDHMGNTALKWERTGSYNIGLDFSLFNDRLRGSMETYMSETNDLLVKRSLPNITGFSDVKANLGALTNRGFELSLNGDVMSRKDFNWNSSVTFSFNRRKIKHLYGDMEDIKDENGNVIGQKEADDYKNKWFIGHDPDQIWDYEGDGVWQLGEEEEAAKYGNKPGDFKYVDQNGDGVLNDQDKVFQKYKTPRFYLSWRNEFTYKDFSLSFMMYSHIGTYGTFNPAANAIELADRRSALDIERWTVNNPTNEYGRLGSKNLGNHYVNKSFVRMENISLSYNVPKNFLKKVSVQNMRLSLSVRNPFVLSGYTFRDPEEDPDKNDLWVPRTFNIGVNFTL
;
A
#
# COMPACT_ATOMS: atom_id res chain seq x y z
N THR A 1 -2.78 -26.55 -9.34
CA THR A 1 -1.33 -26.86 -9.41
C THR A 1 -0.95 -27.30 -10.81
N LYS A 2 0.22 -26.85 -11.33
CA LYS A 2 0.72 -27.33 -12.64
C LYS A 2 1.07 -28.82 -12.50
N LYS A 3 0.51 -29.66 -13.37
CA LYS A 3 0.78 -31.10 -13.49
C LYS A 3 1.37 -31.40 -14.87
N GLY A 4 2.12 -32.48 -15.00
CA GLY A 4 2.59 -32.99 -16.27
C GLY A 4 1.42 -33.41 -17.19
N LYS A 5 1.59 -33.24 -18.49
CA LYS A 5 0.69 -33.81 -19.51
C LYS A 5 1.23 -35.15 -20.01
N THR A 6 0.34 -36.08 -20.37
CA THR A 6 0.71 -37.39 -20.92
C THR A 6 1.44 -37.20 -22.25
N GLY A 7 2.57 -37.91 -22.46
CA GLY A 7 3.37 -37.80 -23.66
C GLY A 7 4.87 -37.80 -23.38
N LYS A 8 5.63 -37.17 -24.29
CA LYS A 8 7.07 -36.89 -24.07
C LYS A 8 7.26 -35.80 -23.01
N PRO A 9 8.41 -35.79 -22.28
CA PRO A 9 8.73 -34.69 -21.42
C PRO A 9 8.69 -33.34 -22.17
N VAL A 10 8.07 -32.34 -21.54
CA VAL A 10 7.94 -30.99 -22.09
C VAL A 10 8.88 -30.08 -21.30
N VAL A 11 9.84 -29.48 -22.00
CA VAL A 11 10.74 -28.46 -21.45
C VAL A 11 10.26 -27.10 -21.93
N SER A 12 10.03 -26.17 -21.01
CA SER A 12 9.61 -24.82 -21.35
C SER A 12 10.56 -23.79 -20.73
N PHE A 13 10.86 -22.76 -21.48
CA PHE A 13 11.66 -21.63 -21.04
C PHE A 13 10.87 -20.34 -21.25
N ASN A 14 10.92 -19.46 -20.26
CA ASN A 14 10.33 -18.13 -20.31
C ASN A 14 11.36 -17.09 -19.86
N ALA A 15 11.61 -16.10 -20.70
CA ALA A 15 12.47 -14.96 -20.39
C ALA A 15 11.67 -13.67 -20.60
N ASN A 16 11.70 -12.80 -19.59
CA ASN A 16 11.14 -11.46 -19.66
C ASN A 16 12.22 -10.46 -19.26
N VAL A 17 12.43 -9.45 -20.09
CA VAL A 17 13.32 -8.33 -19.82
C VAL A 17 12.49 -7.06 -19.95
N GLY A 18 12.56 -6.20 -18.95
CA GLY A 18 11.78 -4.97 -18.88
C GLY A 18 12.64 -3.77 -18.48
N PHE A 19 12.20 -2.59 -18.92
CA PHE A 19 12.75 -1.31 -18.55
C PHE A 19 11.67 -0.50 -17.86
N ALA A 20 11.85 -0.23 -16.57
CA ALA A 20 10.92 0.54 -15.77
C ALA A 20 11.42 1.99 -15.65
N GLN A 21 10.54 2.93 -15.94
CA GLN A 21 10.82 4.36 -15.90
C GLN A 21 9.93 5.04 -14.85
N PRO A 22 10.44 6.07 -14.17
CA PRO A 22 9.61 6.92 -13.31
C PRO A 22 8.42 7.48 -14.08
N SER A 23 7.28 7.60 -13.43
CA SER A 23 6.11 8.26 -13.99
C SER A 23 5.36 9.03 -12.91
N ARG A 24 4.82 10.22 -13.26
CA ARG A 24 4.02 11.09 -12.37
C ARG A 24 4.71 11.37 -11.02
N ILE A 25 5.95 11.79 -11.08
CA ILE A 25 6.67 12.26 -9.90
C ILE A 25 6.37 13.74 -9.73
N PRO A 26 6.04 14.23 -8.50
CA PRO A 26 5.95 15.67 -8.25
C PRO A 26 7.28 16.32 -8.59
N ALA A 27 7.28 17.35 -9.41
CA ALA A 27 8.51 18.01 -9.80
C ALA A 27 9.16 18.73 -8.60
N ALA A 28 10.48 18.60 -8.47
CA ALA A 28 11.26 19.52 -7.66
C ALA A 28 11.39 20.85 -8.41
N LEU A 29 11.58 21.94 -7.69
CA LEU A 29 11.81 23.24 -8.31
C LEU A 29 13.15 23.22 -9.06
N ASP A 30 13.14 23.75 -10.26
CA ASP A 30 14.37 24.11 -10.99
C ASP A 30 15.03 25.40 -10.41
N GLY A 31 16.14 25.83 -10.96
CA GLY A 31 16.87 27.01 -10.48
C GLY A 31 16.01 28.27 -10.40
N PRO A 32 15.38 28.71 -11.50
CA PRO A 32 14.45 29.85 -11.51
C PRO A 32 13.29 29.69 -10.52
N GLY A 33 12.68 28.51 -10.48
CA GLY A 33 11.59 28.21 -9.57
C GLY A 33 12.01 28.30 -8.09
N PHE A 34 13.22 27.84 -7.76
CA PHE A 34 13.78 27.94 -6.42
C PHE A 34 14.05 29.40 -6.01
N ILE A 35 14.59 30.22 -6.91
CA ILE A 35 14.75 31.66 -6.69
C ILE A 35 13.40 32.31 -6.38
N GLN A 36 12.38 32.02 -7.18
CA GLN A 36 11.03 32.59 -6.98
C GLN A 36 10.45 32.11 -5.64
N PHE A 37 10.62 30.84 -5.29
CA PHE A 37 10.19 30.28 -4.00
C PHE A 37 10.85 31.02 -2.82
N ARG A 38 12.14 31.28 -2.89
CA ARG A 38 12.87 32.01 -1.85
C ARG A 38 12.44 33.48 -1.79
N LYS A 39 12.20 34.09 -2.96
CA LYS A 39 11.69 35.46 -3.04
C LYS A 39 10.32 35.58 -2.36
N ASP A 40 9.36 34.73 -2.75
CA ASP A 40 8.01 34.73 -2.18
C ASP A 40 8.02 34.56 -0.66
N TYR A 41 8.93 33.70 -0.17
CA TYR A 41 9.09 33.49 1.26
C TYR A 41 9.61 34.75 1.99
N GLN A 42 10.62 35.42 1.44
CA GLN A 42 11.19 36.62 2.06
C GLN A 42 10.22 37.81 1.97
N GLU A 43 9.53 37.96 0.86
CA GLU A 43 8.48 38.98 0.70
C GLU A 43 7.30 38.74 1.65
N GLY A 44 6.90 37.49 1.84
CA GLY A 44 5.82 37.11 2.76
C GLY A 44 6.10 37.37 4.26
N LYS A 45 7.35 37.65 4.64
CA LYS A 45 7.73 38.08 6.01
C LYS A 45 7.45 39.54 6.29
N LEU A 46 7.39 40.40 5.27
CA LEU A 46 7.22 41.83 5.39
C LEU A 46 5.73 42.18 5.24
N THR A 47 5.34 43.23 5.96
CA THR A 47 4.04 43.87 5.74
C THR A 47 4.06 44.75 4.47
N PRO A 48 2.91 45.08 3.89
CA PRO A 48 2.85 45.99 2.72
C PRO A 48 3.54 47.32 2.98
N GLU A 49 3.44 47.86 4.20
CA GLU A 49 4.07 49.11 4.59
C GLU A 49 5.61 48.99 4.69
N GLU A 50 6.11 47.83 5.14
CA GLU A 50 7.53 47.55 5.17
C GLU A 50 8.09 47.34 3.77
N MET A 51 7.36 46.62 2.89
CA MET A 51 7.72 46.44 1.48
C MET A 51 7.77 47.77 0.72
N ALA A 52 6.85 48.66 0.98
CA ALA A 52 6.81 50.01 0.37
C ALA A 52 8.03 50.86 0.69
N LYS A 53 8.73 50.60 1.83
CA LYS A 53 9.98 51.32 2.24
C LYS A 53 11.22 50.76 1.50
N VAL A 54 11.15 49.56 0.97
CA VAL A 54 12.29 48.89 0.32
C VAL A 54 11.86 48.28 -1.04
N PRO A 55 11.35 49.11 -1.96
CA PRO A 55 10.82 48.61 -3.22
C PRO A 55 11.87 47.77 -3.99
N GLY A 56 11.47 46.63 -4.48
CA GLY A 56 12.34 45.72 -5.25
C GLY A 56 13.49 45.10 -4.45
N LYS A 57 13.47 45.10 -3.10
CA LYS A 57 14.53 44.55 -2.25
C LYS A 57 14.96 43.15 -2.64
N PHE A 58 14.03 42.28 -2.98
CA PHE A 58 14.23 40.88 -3.32
C PHE A 58 14.23 40.60 -4.83
N THR A 59 14.22 41.66 -5.65
CA THR A 59 14.27 41.56 -7.11
C THR A 59 15.71 41.48 -7.61
N ASP A 60 15.94 40.73 -8.66
CA ASP A 60 17.23 40.66 -9.34
C ASP A 60 17.73 42.06 -9.72
N PRO A 61 18.95 42.45 -9.31
CA PRO A 61 19.45 43.80 -9.56
C PRO A 61 19.50 44.19 -11.02
N ARG A 62 19.54 43.22 -11.94
CA ARG A 62 19.53 43.48 -13.41
C ARG A 62 18.12 43.92 -13.89
N GLN A 63 17.09 43.75 -13.08
CA GLN A 63 15.69 44.08 -13.39
C GLN A 63 15.18 45.35 -12.68
N LEU A 64 16.01 46.00 -11.84
CA LEU A 64 15.60 47.18 -11.05
C LEU A 64 15.16 48.36 -11.90
N GLY A 65 15.75 48.49 -13.09
CA GLY A 65 15.38 49.55 -14.05
C GLY A 65 13.89 49.48 -14.48
N ALA A 66 13.33 48.27 -14.61
CA ALA A 66 11.93 48.07 -14.91
C ALA A 66 10.98 48.53 -13.77
N LEU A 67 11.46 48.54 -12.55
CA LEU A 67 10.74 48.98 -11.36
C LEU A 67 10.98 50.46 -11.03
N GLY A 68 11.84 51.14 -11.78
CA GLY A 68 12.25 52.53 -11.49
C GLY A 68 13.05 52.68 -10.18
N VAL A 69 13.69 51.60 -9.71
CA VAL A 69 14.48 51.59 -8.47
C VAL A 69 15.95 51.88 -8.79
N ASP A 70 16.51 52.88 -8.15
CA ASP A 70 17.92 53.24 -8.27
C ASP A 70 18.79 52.11 -7.68
N PRO A 71 19.74 51.52 -8.45
CA PRO A 71 20.58 50.42 -7.99
C PRO A 71 21.44 50.71 -6.76
N LEU A 72 21.94 51.92 -6.58
CA LEU A 72 22.72 52.30 -5.41
C LEU A 72 21.85 52.40 -4.13
N THR A 73 20.63 52.95 -4.26
CA THR A 73 19.65 52.98 -3.18
C THR A 73 19.24 51.56 -2.80
N TRP A 74 18.97 50.68 -3.80
CA TRP A 74 18.65 49.29 -3.57
C TRP A 74 19.76 48.55 -2.84
N TYR A 75 21.03 48.73 -3.22
CA TYR A 75 22.17 48.11 -2.55
C TYR A 75 22.26 48.50 -1.10
N ASN A 76 22.00 49.78 -0.79
CA ASN A 76 22.12 50.37 0.54
C ASN A 76 21.00 49.99 1.55
N TYR A 77 19.92 49.25 1.12
CA TYR A 77 18.84 48.91 2.04
C TYR A 77 19.26 48.18 3.32
N ASP A 78 20.32 47.39 3.29
CA ASP A 78 20.79 46.62 4.42
C ASP A 78 22.21 47.04 4.89
N GLN A 79 22.76 48.09 4.31
CA GLN A 79 24.11 48.54 4.66
C GLN A 79 24.07 49.39 5.96
N SER A 80 24.86 49.01 6.97
CA SER A 80 25.03 49.80 8.18
C SER A 80 25.71 51.14 7.90
N THR A 81 26.57 51.19 6.90
CA THR A 81 27.21 52.41 6.39
C THR A 81 26.96 52.46 4.89
N PRO A 82 26.14 53.40 4.40
CA PRO A 82 25.84 53.51 2.98
C PRO A 82 27.07 53.77 2.14
N VAL A 83 27.20 53.01 1.05
CA VAL A 83 28.24 53.25 0.02
C VAL A 83 27.78 54.32 -0.95
N THR A 84 28.77 55.08 -1.49
CA THR A 84 28.50 56.19 -2.43
C THR A 84 28.83 55.82 -3.88
N THR A 85 29.45 54.66 -4.12
CA THR A 85 29.80 54.18 -5.44
C THR A 85 29.04 52.90 -5.72
N LEU A 86 28.52 52.78 -6.93
CA LEU A 86 27.81 51.57 -7.32
C LEU A 86 28.76 50.36 -7.29
N PRO A 87 28.43 49.30 -6.58
CA PRO A 87 29.17 48.06 -6.54
C PRO A 87 29.20 47.33 -7.89
N SER A 88 30.10 46.40 -8.06
CA SER A 88 30.16 45.54 -9.25
C SER A 88 28.87 44.72 -9.37
N GLU A 89 28.56 44.28 -10.58
CA GLU A 89 27.42 43.42 -10.83
C GLU A 89 27.46 42.15 -9.96
N GLN A 90 28.63 41.55 -9.82
CA GLN A 90 28.83 40.34 -8.99
C GLN A 90 28.52 40.62 -7.52
N GLU A 91 28.96 41.78 -6.96
CA GLU A 91 28.61 42.16 -5.58
C GLU A 91 27.12 42.40 -5.40
N MET A 92 26.46 43.01 -6.38
CA MET A 92 25.01 43.20 -6.38
C MET A 92 24.26 41.90 -6.44
N LEU A 93 24.66 40.97 -7.29
CA LEU A 93 24.09 39.62 -7.37
C LEU A 93 24.29 38.83 -6.07
N THR A 94 25.48 38.91 -5.46
CA THR A 94 25.79 38.27 -4.17
C THR A 94 24.89 38.82 -3.06
N THR A 95 24.68 40.17 -3.03
CA THR A 95 23.78 40.80 -2.08
C THR A 95 22.35 40.37 -2.25
N TRP A 96 21.86 40.31 -3.51
CA TRP A 96 20.51 39.84 -3.83
C TRP A 96 20.28 38.41 -3.37
N LEU A 97 21.14 37.46 -3.76
CA LEU A 97 21.05 36.08 -3.36
C LEU A 97 21.14 35.90 -1.84
N GLY A 98 21.98 36.66 -1.19
CA GLY A 98 22.07 36.69 0.27
C GLY A 98 20.75 37.13 0.94
N ARG A 99 20.04 38.16 0.37
CA ARG A 99 18.68 38.56 0.81
C ARG A 99 17.65 37.43 0.62
N LEU A 100 17.83 36.55 -0.37
CA LEU A 100 17.01 35.36 -0.57
C LEU A 100 17.41 34.19 0.35
N ASP A 101 18.39 34.39 1.25
CA ASP A 101 18.95 33.39 2.16
C ASP A 101 19.63 32.21 1.40
N PHE A 102 20.35 32.53 0.32
CA PHE A 102 21.24 31.59 -0.34
C PHE A 102 22.49 31.38 0.46
N LYS A 103 23.02 30.18 0.50
CA LYS A 103 24.26 29.83 1.17
C LYS A 103 25.46 30.19 0.26
N THR A 104 26.63 30.30 0.82
CA THR A 104 27.85 30.68 0.07
C THR A 104 28.05 29.82 -1.18
N ILE A 105 27.99 28.50 -1.04
CA ILE A 105 28.14 27.58 -2.19
C ILE A 105 27.04 27.74 -3.25
N GLU A 106 25.82 28.06 -2.84
CA GLU A 106 24.73 28.30 -3.78
C GLU A 106 24.93 29.58 -4.58
N ILE A 107 25.47 30.61 -3.94
CA ILE A 107 25.83 31.86 -4.60
C ILE A 107 26.98 31.64 -5.59
N GLU A 108 28.01 30.93 -5.18
CA GLU A 108 29.15 30.59 -6.04
C GLU A 108 28.69 29.78 -7.26
N ASN A 109 27.85 28.76 -7.07
CA ASN A 109 27.32 27.93 -8.15
C ASN A 109 26.42 28.73 -9.09
N TYR A 110 25.55 29.60 -8.56
CA TYR A 110 24.73 30.48 -9.40
C TYR A 110 25.60 31.38 -10.29
N LEU A 111 26.63 32.01 -9.72
CA LEU A 111 27.54 32.89 -10.45
C LEU A 111 28.35 32.13 -11.51
N ASN A 112 28.63 30.86 -11.29
CA ASN A 112 29.35 29.97 -12.20
C ASN A 112 28.41 29.24 -13.20
N GLY A 113 27.10 29.46 -13.14
CA GLY A 113 26.11 28.82 -14.02
C GLY A 113 25.92 27.33 -13.75
N VAL A 114 26.19 26.87 -12.53
CA VAL A 114 26.01 25.47 -12.10
C VAL A 114 24.60 25.29 -11.57
N GLU A 115 23.87 24.35 -12.17
CA GLU A 115 22.54 23.92 -11.74
C GLU A 115 22.43 22.41 -11.77
N THR A 116 21.91 21.82 -10.71
CA THR A 116 21.76 20.37 -10.53
C THR A 116 20.30 19.99 -10.55
N ASN A 117 19.93 19.07 -11.44
CA ASN A 117 18.66 18.40 -11.40
C ASN A 117 18.74 17.18 -10.47
N TRP A 118 18.27 17.32 -9.23
CA TRP A 118 18.30 16.26 -8.23
C TRP A 118 17.41 15.06 -8.59
N ASP A 119 16.38 15.25 -9.43
CA ASP A 119 15.55 14.14 -9.91
C ASP A 119 16.36 13.16 -10.78
N ASP A 120 17.24 13.65 -11.65
CA ASP A 120 18.11 12.82 -12.49
C ASP A 120 19.16 12.05 -11.68
N ILE A 121 19.50 12.53 -10.51
CA ILE A 121 20.46 11.90 -9.58
C ILE A 121 19.80 10.74 -8.82
N VAL A 122 18.56 10.89 -8.37
CA VAL A 122 17.90 9.88 -7.51
C VAL A 122 17.09 8.86 -8.29
N PHE A 123 16.69 9.16 -9.53
CA PHE A 123 15.89 8.26 -10.37
C PHE A 123 16.69 7.69 -11.54
N GLN A 124 16.30 6.51 -11.97
CA GLN A 124 16.91 5.80 -13.09
C GLN A 124 15.89 5.04 -13.93
N THR A 125 16.26 4.73 -15.17
CA THR A 125 15.59 3.67 -15.94
C THR A 125 16.10 2.32 -15.45
N ALA A 126 15.22 1.56 -14.80
CA ALA A 126 15.56 0.33 -14.08
C ALA A 126 15.40 -0.91 -14.95
N LEU A 127 16.43 -1.75 -14.99
CA LEU A 127 16.40 -3.03 -15.67
C LEU A 127 15.69 -4.09 -14.80
N GLN A 128 14.71 -4.79 -15.39
CA GLN A 128 13.98 -5.86 -14.73
C GLN A 128 14.09 -7.14 -15.54
N GLN A 129 14.57 -8.22 -14.92
CA GLN A 129 14.81 -9.49 -15.56
C GLN A 129 14.08 -10.60 -14.81
N ASP A 130 13.43 -11.52 -15.53
CA ASP A 130 12.76 -12.69 -14.95
C ASP A 130 12.90 -13.88 -15.91
N TYR A 131 13.58 -14.93 -15.47
CA TYR A 131 13.86 -16.14 -16.22
C TYR A 131 13.24 -17.34 -15.50
N THR A 132 12.59 -18.23 -16.26
CA THR A 132 12.04 -19.47 -15.71
C THR A 132 12.24 -20.61 -16.70
N ALA A 133 12.87 -21.67 -16.24
CA ALA A 133 12.95 -22.95 -16.95
C ALA A 133 12.08 -23.97 -16.23
N SER A 134 11.37 -24.83 -16.96
CA SER A 134 10.57 -25.91 -16.35
C SER A 134 10.55 -27.16 -17.22
N ILE A 135 10.45 -28.30 -16.53
CA ILE A 135 10.24 -29.59 -17.17
C ILE A 135 9.04 -30.28 -16.52
N SER A 136 8.22 -30.90 -17.34
CA SER A 136 7.05 -31.64 -16.86
C SER A 136 6.75 -32.85 -17.73
N ASN A 137 6.23 -33.88 -17.10
CA ASN A 137 5.73 -35.06 -17.78
C ASN A 137 4.69 -35.81 -16.92
N LYS A 138 3.88 -36.63 -17.57
CA LYS A 138 3.01 -37.61 -16.91
C LYS A 138 3.12 -38.93 -17.66
N LYS A 139 3.55 -39.97 -16.97
CA LYS A 139 3.39 -41.39 -17.36
C LYS A 139 2.27 -41.99 -16.52
N GLU A 140 1.88 -43.24 -16.78
CA GLU A 140 0.72 -43.90 -16.18
C GLU A 140 0.54 -43.63 -14.68
N ASP A 141 1.57 -43.83 -13.90
CA ASP A 141 1.49 -43.75 -12.44
C ASP A 141 2.30 -42.57 -11.84
N LEU A 142 3.03 -41.81 -12.67
CA LEU A 142 3.88 -40.71 -12.19
C LEU A 142 3.64 -39.45 -13.00
N SER A 143 3.30 -38.37 -12.32
CA SER A 143 3.26 -37.01 -12.87
C SER A 143 4.24 -36.13 -12.14
N TYR A 144 5.07 -35.41 -12.87
CA TYR A 144 5.99 -34.43 -12.29
C TYR A 144 5.98 -33.10 -13.05
N TYR A 145 6.25 -32.04 -12.30
CA TYR A 145 6.56 -30.71 -12.79
C TYR A 145 7.66 -30.13 -11.90
N TRP A 146 8.75 -29.70 -12.52
CA TRP A 146 9.81 -29.00 -11.83
C TRP A 146 10.15 -27.72 -12.57
N SER A 147 10.34 -26.63 -11.85
CA SER A 147 10.75 -25.33 -12.42
C SER A 147 11.79 -24.64 -11.54
N LEU A 148 12.71 -23.96 -12.21
CA LEU A 148 13.70 -23.06 -11.64
C LEU A 148 13.39 -21.66 -12.18
N GLY A 149 13.48 -20.66 -11.32
CA GLY A 149 13.29 -19.27 -11.70
C GLY A 149 14.27 -18.35 -11.01
N TYR A 150 14.68 -17.34 -11.73
CA TYR A 150 15.54 -16.26 -11.22
C TYR A 150 14.96 -14.92 -11.68
N ALA A 151 14.79 -14.00 -10.74
CA ALA A 151 14.42 -12.62 -11.03
C ALA A 151 15.47 -11.68 -10.42
N ASP A 152 15.85 -10.67 -11.19
CA ASP A 152 16.72 -9.57 -10.78
C ASP A 152 16.03 -8.28 -11.24
N ARG A 153 15.61 -7.47 -10.28
CA ARG A 153 14.79 -6.29 -10.55
C ARG A 153 15.40 -5.08 -9.87
N GLU A 154 15.89 -4.18 -10.68
CA GLU A 154 16.23 -2.85 -10.21
C GLU A 154 14.95 -2.03 -10.01
N GLY A 155 14.94 -1.15 -9.00
CA GLY A 155 13.91 -0.15 -8.80
C GLY A 155 14.22 1.14 -9.56
N ILE A 156 13.21 1.99 -9.72
CA ILE A 156 13.38 3.30 -10.36
C ILE A 156 14.19 4.29 -9.52
N ARG A 157 14.42 3.99 -8.23
CA ARG A 157 15.37 4.72 -7.40
C ARG A 157 16.77 4.13 -7.59
N VAL A 158 17.76 4.98 -7.73
CA VAL A 158 19.15 4.54 -7.82
C VAL A 158 19.52 3.72 -6.58
N GLY A 159 20.17 2.57 -6.79
CA GLY A 159 20.55 1.64 -5.73
C GLY A 159 19.45 0.68 -5.25
N ASP A 160 18.19 0.86 -5.64
CA ASP A 160 17.11 -0.09 -5.30
C ASP A 160 17.22 -1.37 -6.16
N ARG A 161 17.25 -2.53 -5.53
CA ARG A 161 17.37 -3.81 -6.23
C ARG A 161 16.79 -4.95 -5.42
N PHE A 162 16.09 -5.85 -6.10
CA PHE A 162 15.48 -7.04 -5.53
C PHE A 162 15.86 -8.27 -6.33
N LYS A 163 16.45 -9.29 -5.68
CA LYS A 163 16.78 -10.57 -6.32
C LYS A 163 15.94 -11.69 -5.72
N ASN A 164 15.50 -12.60 -6.56
CA ASN A 164 14.68 -13.74 -6.13
C ASN A 164 15.02 -15.00 -6.92
N PHE A 165 15.60 -15.98 -6.24
CA PHE A 165 15.73 -17.34 -6.75
C PHE A 165 14.55 -18.17 -6.24
N ARG A 166 13.91 -18.95 -7.13
CA ARG A 166 12.76 -19.77 -6.79
C ARG A 166 12.83 -21.13 -7.49
N THR A 167 12.43 -22.17 -6.76
CA THR A 167 12.24 -23.50 -7.33
C THR A 167 10.90 -24.07 -6.90
N ARG A 168 10.27 -24.82 -7.77
CA ARG A 168 9.01 -25.48 -7.49
C ARG A 168 9.05 -26.91 -8.00
N LEU A 169 8.68 -27.86 -7.14
CA LEU A 169 8.59 -29.28 -7.46
C LEU A 169 7.19 -29.78 -7.13
N ASN A 170 6.51 -30.34 -8.10
CA ASN A 170 5.23 -31.05 -7.92
C ASN A 170 5.42 -32.48 -8.38
N LEU A 171 5.12 -33.44 -7.50
CA LEU A 171 5.15 -34.86 -7.77
C LEU A 171 3.80 -35.45 -7.39
N GLU A 172 3.29 -36.35 -8.20
CA GLU A 172 2.09 -37.15 -7.88
C GLU A 172 2.31 -38.57 -8.40
N SER A 173 2.17 -39.55 -7.53
CA SER A 173 2.31 -40.95 -7.86
C SER A 173 1.03 -41.73 -7.50
N LYS A 174 0.53 -42.49 -8.43
CA LYS A 174 -0.51 -43.46 -8.21
C LYS A 174 0.15 -44.79 -7.78
N VAL A 175 0.31 -44.94 -6.46
CA VAL A 175 1.03 -46.08 -5.86
C VAL A 175 0.29 -47.39 -6.07
N THR A 176 -1.04 -47.36 -5.97
CA THR A 176 -1.94 -48.44 -6.25
C THR A 176 -3.22 -47.91 -6.92
N ASN A 177 -4.14 -48.78 -7.27
CA ASN A 177 -5.44 -48.35 -7.83
C ASN A 177 -6.27 -47.52 -6.84
N PHE A 178 -6.06 -47.68 -5.57
CA PHE A 178 -6.77 -46.98 -4.49
C PHE A 178 -5.96 -45.91 -3.79
N LEU A 179 -4.61 -45.85 -3.92
CA LEU A 179 -3.74 -44.93 -3.21
C LEU A 179 -2.97 -44.03 -4.18
N THR A 180 -3.17 -42.73 -4.06
CA THR A 180 -2.36 -41.68 -4.72
C THR A 180 -1.66 -40.87 -3.65
N ILE A 181 -0.35 -40.64 -3.78
CA ILE A 181 0.42 -39.73 -2.93
C ILE A 181 0.98 -38.58 -3.75
N GLY A 182 1.14 -37.45 -3.15
CA GLY A 182 1.69 -36.29 -3.85
C GLY A 182 2.42 -35.32 -2.96
N LEU A 183 3.30 -34.55 -3.60
CA LEU A 183 4.06 -33.45 -3.03
C LEU A 183 3.95 -32.25 -3.96
N THR A 184 3.59 -31.13 -3.42
CA THR A 184 3.77 -29.83 -4.06
C THR A 184 4.67 -28.98 -3.17
N SER A 185 5.81 -28.54 -3.66
CA SER A 185 6.73 -27.71 -2.87
C SER A 185 7.21 -26.52 -3.67
N GLN A 186 7.46 -25.44 -2.96
CA GLN A 186 8.07 -24.22 -3.48
C GLN A 186 9.07 -23.70 -2.46
N PHE A 187 10.30 -23.49 -2.90
CA PHE A 187 11.33 -22.79 -2.16
C PHE A 187 11.69 -21.50 -2.87
N ALA A 188 11.90 -20.44 -2.10
CA ALA A 188 12.37 -19.16 -2.63
C ALA A 188 13.36 -18.51 -1.67
N THR A 189 14.39 -17.89 -2.26
CA THR A 189 15.33 -17.01 -1.58
C THR A 189 15.19 -15.61 -2.15
N LYS A 190 14.93 -14.63 -1.30
CA LYS A 190 14.76 -13.23 -1.65
C LYS A 190 15.84 -12.40 -0.97
N ASP A 191 16.56 -11.63 -1.76
CA ASP A 191 17.50 -10.62 -1.29
C ASP A 191 16.82 -9.25 -1.44
N LYS A 192 16.69 -8.54 -0.31
CA LYS A 192 16.07 -7.22 -0.16
C LYS A 192 17.04 -6.20 0.43
N GLY A 193 18.32 -6.56 0.55
CA GLY A 193 19.33 -5.80 1.28
C GLY A 193 19.84 -4.56 0.56
N ALA A 194 19.42 -4.30 -0.68
CA ALA A 194 19.84 -3.12 -1.43
C ALA A 194 19.44 -1.82 -0.71
N GLN A 195 20.33 -0.82 -0.80
CA GLN A 195 20.15 0.50 -0.22
C GLN A 195 19.86 1.50 -1.34
N ALA A 196 18.63 2.01 -1.37
CA ALA A 196 18.22 3.01 -2.37
C ALA A 196 18.55 4.43 -1.92
N ALA A 197 18.71 5.35 -2.89
CA ALA A 197 18.81 6.77 -2.64
C ALA A 197 17.59 7.30 -1.86
N ASP A 198 17.83 8.24 -0.95
CA ASP A 198 16.75 8.93 -0.23
C ASP A 198 16.14 10.01 -1.14
N VAL A 199 14.99 9.70 -1.70
CA VAL A 199 14.28 10.57 -2.65
C VAL A 199 13.68 11.82 -2.01
N THR A 200 13.58 11.89 -0.69
CA THR A 200 13.11 13.11 -0.01
C THR A 200 14.13 14.23 -0.12
N GLN A 201 15.40 13.88 -0.28
CA GLN A 201 16.50 14.84 -0.38
C GLN A 201 16.49 15.62 -1.70
N ARG A 202 15.82 15.13 -2.75
CA ARG A 202 15.73 15.86 -4.03
C ARG A 202 15.02 17.21 -3.92
N THR A 203 14.03 17.30 -3.00
CA THR A 203 13.28 18.54 -2.74
C THR A 203 13.84 19.34 -1.54
N ASN A 204 14.75 18.74 -0.77
CA ASN A 204 15.42 19.39 0.35
C ASN A 204 16.72 20.06 -0.06
N ASN A 205 17.33 19.62 -1.17
CA ASN A 205 18.52 20.26 -1.71
C ASN A 205 18.15 21.33 -2.72
N SER A 206 18.93 22.41 -2.73
CA SER A 206 18.82 23.49 -3.69
C SER A 206 19.34 23.05 -5.07
N PRO A 207 18.72 23.48 -6.19
CA PRO A 207 19.28 23.29 -7.52
C PRO A 207 20.68 23.89 -7.70
N TYR A 208 21.06 24.86 -6.88
CA TYR A 208 22.40 25.49 -6.93
C TYR A 208 23.41 24.81 -6.00
N THR A 209 23.26 23.51 -5.76
CA THR A 209 24.22 22.68 -5.04
C THR A 209 24.65 21.51 -5.92
N THR A 210 25.77 20.86 -5.60
CA THR A 210 26.35 19.77 -6.37
C THR A 210 26.27 18.42 -5.64
N ASN A 211 26.28 17.33 -6.39
CA ASN A 211 26.37 15.99 -5.85
C ASN A 211 27.83 15.54 -5.78
N ASP A 212 28.52 15.88 -4.70
CA ASP A 212 29.94 15.58 -4.50
C ASP A 212 30.16 14.23 -3.82
N ILE A 213 29.25 13.25 -4.02
CA ILE A 213 29.30 11.95 -3.33
C ILE A 213 30.63 11.23 -3.53
N ASP A 214 31.23 11.36 -4.72
CA ASP A 214 32.46 10.68 -5.13
C ASP A 214 33.74 11.49 -4.81
N ASP A 215 33.60 12.72 -4.30
CA ASP A 215 34.72 13.54 -3.87
C ASP A 215 34.91 13.48 -2.35
N PRO A 216 35.88 12.68 -1.83
CA PRO A 216 36.09 12.54 -0.39
C PRO A 216 36.58 13.83 0.28
N ASP A 217 37.17 14.76 -0.48
CA ASP A 217 37.73 16.00 0.07
C ASP A 217 36.74 17.16 0.05
N SER A 218 35.60 17.01 -0.64
CA SER A 218 34.56 18.05 -0.68
C SER A 218 33.89 18.25 0.69
N PRO A 219 33.86 19.48 1.23
CA PRO A 219 33.12 19.80 2.45
C PRO A 219 31.59 19.69 2.26
N TYR A 220 31.10 19.63 1.00
CA TYR A 220 29.70 19.56 0.64
C TYR A 220 29.23 18.13 0.32
N ARG A 221 30.10 17.14 0.47
CA ARG A 221 29.83 15.74 0.17
C ARG A 221 28.59 15.20 0.89
N MET A 222 28.48 15.48 2.19
CA MET A 222 27.37 15.01 3.04
C MET A 222 26.17 15.96 3.03
N TYR A 223 26.45 17.24 3.03
CA TYR A 223 25.47 18.33 3.10
C TYR A 223 25.70 19.29 1.94
N PRO A 224 25.03 19.11 0.79
CA PRO A 224 25.28 19.88 -0.42
C PRO A 224 25.18 21.39 -0.27
N SER A 225 24.34 21.89 0.64
CA SER A 225 24.23 23.33 0.97
C SER A 225 25.14 23.81 2.12
N GLY A 226 25.93 22.90 2.70
CA GLY A 226 26.79 23.20 3.85
C GLY A 226 26.05 23.28 5.18
N ASP A 227 24.76 23.01 5.21
CA ASP A 227 23.96 22.99 6.42
C ASP A 227 23.09 21.71 6.49
N ASN A 228 22.39 21.50 7.64
CA ASN A 228 21.60 20.28 7.87
C ASN A 228 20.22 20.29 7.19
N ASN A 229 19.90 21.28 6.37
CA ASN A 229 18.58 21.37 5.74
C ASN A 229 18.38 20.33 4.64
N GLY A 230 19.44 19.99 3.88
CA GLY A 230 19.44 18.93 2.88
C GLY A 230 20.66 18.02 3.04
N LYS A 231 20.42 16.71 3.05
CA LYS A 231 21.49 15.69 3.02
C LYS A 231 21.73 15.23 1.58
N ASN A 232 22.91 14.71 1.30
CA ASN A 232 23.12 14.00 0.04
C ASN A 232 22.16 12.79 -0.04
N PRO A 233 21.47 12.56 -1.15
CA PRO A 233 20.57 11.40 -1.31
C PRO A 233 21.20 10.04 -1.04
N PHE A 234 22.52 9.94 -1.16
CA PHE A 234 23.31 8.72 -0.92
C PHE A 234 24.02 8.75 0.45
N PHE A 235 23.66 9.68 1.33
CA PHE A 235 24.26 9.82 2.65
C PHE A 235 24.33 8.50 3.42
N ASP A 236 23.20 7.79 3.47
CA ASP A 236 23.12 6.50 4.14
C ASP A 236 23.99 5.43 3.45
N ASN A 237 24.12 5.49 2.12
CA ASN A 237 24.89 4.52 1.34
C ASN A 237 26.39 4.62 1.62
N MET A 238 26.88 5.80 2.03
CA MET A 238 28.29 6.04 2.35
C MET A 238 28.71 5.31 3.64
N TYR A 239 27.79 5.15 4.59
CA TYR A 239 28.10 4.76 5.96
C TYR A 239 27.36 3.51 6.42
N ARG A 240 26.46 2.97 5.58
CA ARG A 240 25.61 1.86 5.93
C ARG A 240 25.91 0.62 5.09
N ASP A 241 26.18 -0.48 5.75
CA ASP A 241 26.15 -1.82 5.15
C ASP A 241 24.90 -2.54 5.64
N LYS A 242 24.07 -3.04 4.71
CA LYS A 242 22.80 -3.69 4.98
C LYS A 242 22.67 -5.00 4.23
N ARG A 243 22.28 -6.05 4.93
CA ARG A 243 21.90 -7.35 4.36
C ARG A 243 20.52 -7.75 4.85
N GLU A 244 19.61 -8.09 3.93
CA GLU A 244 18.26 -8.54 4.25
C GLU A 244 17.87 -9.72 3.35
N ILE A 245 17.86 -10.92 3.91
CA ILE A 245 17.59 -12.16 3.19
C ILE A 245 16.38 -12.87 3.79
N GLU A 246 15.49 -13.34 2.93
CA GLU A 246 14.32 -14.14 3.31
C GLU A 246 14.30 -15.44 2.52
N HIS A 247 14.32 -16.58 3.24
CA HIS A 247 14.10 -17.90 2.66
C HIS A 247 12.71 -18.39 3.05
N THR A 248 11.97 -18.93 2.08
CA THR A 248 10.65 -19.51 2.32
C THR A 248 10.55 -20.89 1.70
N LEU A 249 10.05 -21.85 2.48
CA LEU A 249 9.67 -23.18 2.00
C LEU A 249 8.17 -23.38 2.28
N ASN A 250 7.40 -23.58 1.23
CA ASN A 250 5.99 -23.98 1.31
C ASN A 250 5.87 -25.37 0.69
N ALA A 251 5.27 -26.29 1.38
CA ALA A 251 5.00 -27.62 0.85
C ALA A 251 3.56 -28.06 1.15
N ASN A 252 3.02 -28.94 0.34
CA ASN A 252 1.82 -29.70 0.64
C ASN A 252 2.09 -31.17 0.28
N ILE A 253 2.04 -32.00 1.29
CA ILE A 253 2.18 -33.46 1.20
C ILE A 253 0.77 -34.00 1.34
N TYR A 254 0.31 -34.79 0.40
CA TYR A 254 -1.03 -35.32 0.42
C TYR A 254 -1.10 -36.82 0.05
N ALA A 255 -2.09 -37.47 0.60
CA ALA A 255 -2.47 -38.82 0.27
C ALA A 255 -3.97 -38.86 -0.03
N ILE A 256 -4.34 -39.52 -1.12
CA ILE A 256 -5.71 -39.72 -1.53
C ILE A 256 -5.96 -41.24 -1.56
N VAL A 257 -6.94 -41.69 -0.77
CA VAL A 257 -7.33 -43.08 -0.67
C VAL A 257 -8.74 -43.22 -1.19
N LYS A 258 -8.90 -43.99 -2.27
CA LYS A 258 -10.23 -44.36 -2.81
C LYS A 258 -10.74 -45.58 -2.07
N LEU A 259 -11.85 -45.39 -1.39
CA LEU A 259 -12.53 -46.44 -0.65
C LEU A 259 -13.74 -46.99 -1.45
N PRO A 260 -14.28 -48.17 -1.08
CA PRO A 260 -15.52 -48.67 -1.70
C PRO A 260 -16.66 -47.67 -1.63
N PHE A 261 -17.69 -47.89 -2.46
CA PHE A 261 -18.94 -47.11 -2.49
C PHE A 261 -18.79 -45.64 -2.88
N GLY A 262 -17.70 -45.22 -3.56
CA GLY A 262 -17.49 -43.86 -4.01
C GLY A 262 -17.00 -42.91 -2.91
N ILE A 263 -16.46 -43.45 -1.83
CA ILE A 263 -15.83 -42.68 -0.75
C ILE A 263 -14.35 -42.38 -1.09
N GLU A 264 -13.93 -41.16 -0.90
CA GLU A 264 -12.54 -40.75 -1.02
C GLU A 264 -12.08 -40.09 0.30
N TYR A 265 -10.99 -40.59 0.85
CA TYR A 265 -10.32 -39.95 1.97
C TYR A 265 -9.08 -39.24 1.46
N GLN A 266 -8.91 -37.97 1.81
CA GLN A 266 -7.75 -37.18 1.49
C GLN A 266 -7.14 -36.57 2.77
N MET A 267 -5.85 -36.80 2.97
CA MET A 267 -5.06 -36.13 3.97
C MET A 267 -4.16 -35.10 3.28
N ASN A 268 -4.10 -33.86 3.81
CA ASN A 268 -3.17 -32.84 3.38
C ASN A 268 -2.37 -32.36 4.61
N TYR A 269 -1.05 -32.43 4.54
CA TYR A 269 -0.16 -31.80 5.48
C TYR A 269 0.61 -30.68 4.79
N THR A 270 0.41 -29.44 5.27
CA THR A 270 0.94 -28.25 4.62
C THR A 270 1.90 -27.51 5.55
N PRO A 271 3.18 -27.89 5.60
CA PRO A 271 4.21 -27.15 6.33
C PRO A 271 4.65 -25.93 5.54
N LYS A 272 4.87 -24.84 6.26
CA LYS A 272 5.44 -23.60 5.77
C LYS A 272 6.53 -23.13 6.70
N TYR A 273 7.75 -23.02 6.18
CA TYR A 273 8.90 -22.45 6.85
C TYR A 273 9.27 -21.10 6.26
N LYS A 274 9.66 -20.17 7.12
CA LYS A 274 10.28 -18.90 6.77
C LYS A 274 11.49 -18.66 7.67
N TRP A 275 12.62 -18.33 7.07
CA TRP A 275 13.83 -17.86 7.75
C TRP A 275 14.10 -16.46 7.25
N TYR A 276 14.36 -15.56 8.16
CA TYR A 276 14.64 -14.16 7.88
C TYR A 276 15.89 -13.73 8.60
N GLU A 277 16.82 -13.15 7.87
CA GLU A 277 18.08 -12.60 8.34
C GLU A 277 18.14 -11.13 7.97
N PHE A 278 18.30 -10.29 8.95
CA PHE A 278 18.56 -8.88 8.78
C PHE A 278 19.82 -8.50 9.54
N MET A 279 20.72 -7.79 8.87
CA MET A 279 21.97 -7.29 9.41
C MET A 279 22.16 -5.87 8.91
N LYS A 280 22.60 -4.97 9.79
CA LYS A 280 22.89 -3.60 9.45
C LYS A 280 24.10 -3.13 10.25
N HIS A 281 24.98 -2.39 9.62
CA HIS A 281 26.08 -1.66 10.22
C HIS A 281 26.00 -0.21 9.79
N GLU A 282 26.15 0.70 10.72
CA GLU A 282 26.32 2.15 10.54
C GLU A 282 27.70 2.52 11.05
N SER A 283 28.56 2.99 10.17
CA SER A 283 29.95 3.32 10.51
C SER A 283 30.06 4.40 11.58
N ALA A 284 31.13 4.36 12.35
CA ALA A 284 31.51 5.43 13.28
C ALA A 284 31.82 6.77 12.57
N GLU A 285 32.02 6.75 11.27
CA GLU A 285 32.16 7.97 10.47
C GLU A 285 30.81 8.67 10.22
N HIS A 286 29.69 7.94 10.39
CA HIS A 286 28.37 8.53 10.27
C HIS A 286 28.14 9.55 11.39
N PRO A 287 27.74 10.80 11.11
CA PRO A 287 27.60 11.86 12.12
C PRO A 287 26.74 11.50 13.33
N GLU A 288 25.70 10.69 13.13
CA GLU A 288 24.84 10.22 14.24
C GLU A 288 25.55 9.22 15.15
N TRP A 289 26.54 8.48 14.64
CA TRP A 289 27.25 7.41 15.32
C TRP A 289 28.72 7.72 15.66
N ALA A 290 29.23 8.86 15.21
CA ALA A 290 30.61 9.28 15.44
C ALA A 290 30.99 9.30 16.92
N GLY A 291 30.14 9.89 17.76
CA GLY A 291 30.35 9.92 19.22
C GLY A 291 30.02 8.64 19.95
N LYS A 292 29.56 7.59 19.22
CA LYS A 292 29.08 6.32 19.79
C LYS A 292 29.90 5.12 19.29
N GLY A 293 30.99 5.35 18.54
CA GLY A 293 31.86 4.29 18.03
C GLY A 293 31.19 3.30 17.09
N GLY A 294 30.30 3.77 16.21
CA GLY A 294 29.54 2.96 15.29
C GLY A 294 28.35 2.22 15.90
N TYR A 295 27.49 1.67 15.05
CA TYR A 295 26.32 0.86 15.44
C TYR A 295 26.17 -0.36 14.52
N ALA A 296 25.85 -1.51 15.08
CA ALA A 296 25.47 -2.66 14.28
C ALA A 296 24.32 -3.43 14.92
N GLU A 297 23.51 -4.08 14.08
CA GLU A 297 22.41 -4.92 14.53
C GLU A 297 22.30 -6.20 13.69
N ARG A 298 21.83 -7.27 14.34
CA ARG A 298 21.47 -8.54 13.72
C ARG A 298 20.09 -8.96 14.22
N ARG A 299 19.26 -9.40 13.28
CA ARG A 299 17.98 -10.04 13.57
C ARG A 299 17.89 -11.35 12.82
N ASN A 300 17.61 -12.41 13.55
CA ASN A 300 17.31 -13.71 12.97
C ASN A 300 15.94 -14.13 13.45
N SER A 301 15.00 -14.27 12.51
CA SER A 301 13.70 -14.79 12.85
C SER A 301 13.33 -15.98 11.99
N LYS A 302 12.55 -16.89 12.54
CA LYS A 302 12.00 -18.05 11.85
C LYS A 302 10.55 -18.25 12.23
N SER A 303 9.76 -18.67 11.28
CA SER A 303 8.41 -19.13 11.55
C SER A 303 8.18 -20.51 10.97
N PHE A 304 7.49 -21.33 11.72
CA PHE A 304 7.01 -22.63 11.29
C PHE A 304 5.50 -22.69 11.49
N ASN A 305 4.80 -22.80 10.40
CA ASN A 305 3.34 -22.96 10.41
C ASN A 305 3.02 -24.29 9.73
N TRP A 306 2.10 -25.04 10.29
CA TRP A 306 1.59 -26.23 9.62
C TRP A 306 0.06 -26.32 9.74
N LEU A 307 -0.52 -26.95 8.73
CA LEU A 307 -1.94 -27.24 8.61
C LEU A 307 -2.08 -28.71 8.27
N LEU A 308 -2.97 -29.41 8.94
CA LEU A 308 -3.34 -30.79 8.65
C LEU A 308 -4.85 -30.85 8.41
N ASP A 309 -5.22 -31.21 7.19
CA ASP A 309 -6.62 -31.48 6.81
C ASP A 309 -6.84 -32.96 6.60
N ASN A 310 -7.91 -33.48 7.19
CA ASN A 310 -8.47 -34.79 6.90
C ASN A 310 -9.85 -34.59 6.31
N ILE A 311 -10.01 -35.03 5.06
CA ILE A 311 -11.22 -34.81 4.27
C ILE A 311 -11.77 -36.16 3.86
N ILE A 312 -13.05 -36.41 4.14
CA ILE A 312 -13.80 -37.53 3.61
C ILE A 312 -14.85 -36.96 2.66
N CYS A 313 -14.82 -37.42 1.43
CA CYS A 313 -15.76 -37.02 0.40
C CYS A 313 -16.48 -38.26 -0.13
N TRP A 314 -17.81 -38.26 -0.13
CA TRP A 314 -18.62 -39.25 -0.75
C TRP A 314 -19.42 -38.63 -1.89
N LYS A 315 -19.32 -39.21 -3.09
CA LYS A 315 -20.02 -38.76 -4.28
C LYS A 315 -20.81 -39.93 -4.84
N HIS A 316 -22.10 -39.72 -5.06
CA HIS A 316 -22.92 -40.72 -5.66
C HIS A 316 -23.96 -40.11 -6.58
N GLN A 317 -24.12 -40.72 -7.76
CA GLN A 317 -25.16 -40.38 -8.71
C GLN A 317 -26.19 -41.49 -8.73
N PHE A 318 -27.38 -41.18 -8.29
CA PHE A 318 -28.51 -42.10 -8.35
C PHE A 318 -29.22 -41.98 -9.70
N ASN A 319 -29.95 -43.05 -10.04
CA ASN A 319 -30.81 -43.03 -11.25
C ASN A 319 -31.83 -41.90 -11.17
N GLY A 320 -32.21 -41.35 -12.34
CA GLY A 320 -33.15 -40.21 -12.39
C GLY A 320 -32.52 -38.84 -12.32
N GLY A 321 -31.16 -38.74 -12.27
CA GLY A 321 -30.46 -37.46 -12.31
C GLY A 321 -30.25 -36.82 -10.95
N HIS A 322 -30.20 -37.59 -9.85
CA HIS A 322 -29.93 -37.14 -8.49
C HIS A 322 -28.45 -37.30 -8.20
N ASN A 323 -27.74 -36.19 -7.92
CA ASN A 323 -26.34 -36.18 -7.57
C ASN A 323 -26.20 -35.72 -6.11
N PHE A 324 -25.48 -36.50 -5.31
CA PHE A 324 -25.15 -36.19 -3.92
C PHE A 324 -23.64 -36.13 -3.74
N GLU A 325 -23.19 -35.11 -2.98
CA GLU A 325 -21.82 -35.02 -2.48
C GLU A 325 -21.86 -34.64 -1.01
N VAL A 326 -21.27 -35.50 -0.16
CA VAL A 326 -21.09 -35.22 1.26
C VAL A 326 -19.61 -35.06 1.52
N THR A 327 -19.23 -33.96 2.15
CA THR A 327 -17.86 -33.68 2.56
C THR A 327 -17.80 -33.48 4.06
N LEU A 328 -16.92 -34.23 4.73
CA LEU A 328 -16.55 -34.03 6.13
C LEU A 328 -15.11 -33.61 6.19
N LEU A 329 -14.81 -32.59 7.01
CA LEU A 329 -13.44 -32.10 7.24
C LEU A 329 -13.14 -32.06 8.72
N ALA A 330 -11.96 -32.56 9.09
CA ALA A 330 -11.33 -32.30 10.37
C ALA A 330 -9.97 -31.64 10.14
N ASN A 331 -9.76 -30.49 10.73
CA ASN A 331 -8.58 -29.64 10.55
C ASN A 331 -7.87 -29.41 11.86
N ALA A 332 -6.54 -29.34 11.82
CA ALA A 332 -5.69 -28.84 12.91
C ALA A 332 -4.57 -27.98 12.35
N GLU A 333 -4.24 -26.92 13.06
CA GLU A 333 -3.16 -26.03 12.67
C GLU A 333 -2.34 -25.53 13.87
N LYS A 334 -1.07 -25.25 13.63
CA LYS A 334 -0.19 -24.59 14.59
C LYS A 334 0.75 -23.64 13.85
N GLY A 335 0.92 -22.46 14.40
CA GLY A 335 1.94 -21.51 13.99
C GLY A 335 2.88 -21.19 15.15
N GLN A 336 4.18 -21.17 14.88
CA GLN A 336 5.22 -20.77 15.82
C GLN A 336 6.14 -19.75 15.17
N TYR A 337 6.57 -18.78 15.95
CA TYR A 337 7.50 -17.73 15.53
C TYR A 337 8.55 -17.56 16.61
N TRP A 338 9.80 -17.46 16.19
CA TRP A 338 10.96 -17.20 17.02
C TRP A 338 11.69 -16.00 16.48
N ASP A 339 12.12 -15.11 17.36
CA ASP A 339 12.84 -13.90 16.99
C ASP A 339 14.03 -13.67 17.90
N THR A 340 15.18 -13.38 17.31
CA THR A 340 16.40 -13.03 18.03
C THR A 340 16.96 -11.75 17.42
N TYR A 341 17.08 -10.74 18.23
CA TYR A 341 17.62 -9.44 17.88
C TYR A 341 18.73 -9.05 18.85
N VAL A 342 19.83 -8.52 18.32
CA VAL A 342 20.90 -7.91 19.08
C VAL A 342 21.37 -6.65 18.38
N GLY A 343 21.49 -5.54 19.14
CA GLY A 343 22.11 -4.29 18.72
C GLY A 343 23.30 -3.97 19.58
N ALA A 344 24.37 -3.45 19.00
CA ALA A 344 25.57 -3.03 19.69
C ALA A 344 26.11 -1.72 19.11
N GLN A 345 26.80 -0.94 19.96
CA GLN A 345 27.54 0.25 19.58
C GLN A 345 28.88 0.27 20.31
N ASN A 346 29.69 1.30 20.08
CA ASN A 346 30.97 1.51 20.75
C ASN A 346 31.92 0.32 20.54
N PHE A 347 32.18 0.01 19.29
CA PHE A 347 33.08 -1.05 18.89
C PHE A 347 34.54 -0.68 19.20
N SER A 348 35.31 -1.63 19.75
CA SER A 348 36.71 -1.47 20.09
C SER A 348 37.53 -2.66 19.55
N PRO A 349 38.67 -2.44 18.88
CA PRO A 349 39.31 -1.12 18.60
C PRO A 349 38.70 -0.33 17.48
N SER A 350 37.82 -0.94 16.64
CA SER A 350 37.12 -0.24 15.55
C SER A 350 35.82 -0.95 15.21
N ASP A 351 34.94 -0.26 14.48
CA ASP A 351 33.66 -0.76 13.98
C ASP A 351 33.74 -1.43 12.60
N LEU A 352 34.94 -1.58 12.02
CA LEU A 352 35.14 -2.09 10.66
C LEU A 352 34.45 -3.43 10.37
N LEU A 353 34.38 -4.32 11.35
CA LEU A 353 33.70 -5.62 11.22
C LEU A 353 32.19 -5.52 11.48
N GLY A 354 31.69 -4.45 12.06
CA GLY A 354 30.29 -4.15 12.29
C GLY A 354 29.50 -5.37 12.79
N TYR A 355 28.44 -5.74 12.08
CA TYR A 355 27.62 -6.90 12.43
C TYR A 355 28.33 -8.26 12.27
N HIS A 356 29.49 -8.32 11.64
CA HIS A 356 30.28 -9.57 11.59
C HIS A 356 30.98 -9.89 12.90
N ASN A 357 31.20 -8.89 13.77
CA ASN A 357 31.80 -9.07 15.08
C ASN A 357 31.06 -8.25 16.17
N MET A 358 29.85 -8.67 16.49
CA MET A 358 29.03 -8.02 17.52
C MET A 358 29.67 -8.03 18.91
N GLY A 359 30.58 -9.01 19.18
CA GLY A 359 31.26 -9.12 20.45
C GLY A 359 32.30 -8.01 20.73
N ALA A 360 32.74 -7.27 19.72
CA ALA A 360 33.62 -6.13 19.88
C ALA A 360 32.88 -4.84 20.33
N GLY A 361 31.55 -4.85 20.32
CA GLY A 361 30.72 -3.71 20.71
C GLY A 361 30.13 -3.87 22.11
N THR A 362 29.68 -2.75 22.67
CA THR A 362 28.87 -2.72 23.88
C THR A 362 27.41 -2.97 23.52
N VAL A 363 26.78 -4.00 24.09
CA VAL A 363 25.38 -4.34 23.84
C VAL A 363 24.46 -3.28 24.40
N LEU A 364 23.65 -2.66 23.54
CA LEU A 364 22.83 -1.51 23.92
C LEU A 364 21.48 -1.86 24.49
N SER A 365 20.83 -2.88 24.00
CA SER A 365 19.58 -3.34 24.60
C SER A 365 19.05 -4.61 23.95
N PHE A 366 18.97 -5.67 24.70
CA PHE A 366 18.13 -6.82 24.41
C PHE A 366 16.64 -6.56 24.66
N LEU A 367 16.31 -5.56 25.43
CA LEU A 367 15.12 -5.56 26.28
C LEU A 367 14.13 -4.43 26.03
N LYS A 368 14.40 -3.47 25.15
CA LYS A 368 13.53 -2.32 25.02
C LYS A 368 12.61 -2.30 23.81
N ASP A 369 12.79 -3.18 22.85
CA ASP A 369 11.89 -3.29 21.72
C ASP A 369 10.88 -4.40 22.01
N GLU A 370 9.67 -4.01 22.40
CA GLU A 370 8.58 -4.91 22.81
C GLU A 370 8.14 -5.89 21.72
N GLY A 371 8.53 -5.64 20.47
CA GLY A 371 8.27 -6.54 19.34
C GLY A 371 9.40 -7.49 18.98
N ARG A 372 10.55 -7.43 19.68
CA ARG A 372 11.74 -8.23 19.37
C ARG A 372 12.11 -9.18 20.52
N ASN A 373 12.84 -10.23 20.21
CA ASN A 373 13.24 -11.27 21.17
C ASN A 373 12.04 -11.97 21.83
N GLN A 374 10.94 -12.13 21.11
CA GLN A 374 9.74 -12.81 21.59
C GLN A 374 9.42 -14.04 20.77
N ASP A 375 9.21 -15.16 21.47
CA ASP A 375 8.68 -16.37 20.86
C ASP A 375 7.16 -16.37 21.02
N THR A 376 6.47 -16.65 19.93
CA THR A 376 5.02 -16.73 19.96
C THR A 376 4.51 -17.99 19.30
N TYR A 377 3.35 -18.49 19.75
CA TYR A 377 2.66 -19.57 19.07
C TYR A 377 1.15 -19.40 19.10
N ARG A 378 0.50 -20.02 18.15
CA ARG A 378 -0.96 -20.06 18.04
C ARG A 378 -1.40 -21.43 17.55
N THR A 379 -2.60 -21.85 17.96
CA THR A 379 -3.23 -23.10 17.51
C THR A 379 -4.64 -22.84 17.04
N GLY A 380 -5.11 -23.66 16.14
CA GLY A 380 -6.49 -23.68 15.68
C GLY A 380 -6.90 -25.08 15.29
N ASP A 381 -8.21 -25.31 15.34
CA ASP A 381 -8.84 -26.53 14.87
C ASP A 381 -10.21 -26.23 14.24
N ALA A 382 -10.68 -27.12 13.38
CA ALA A 382 -12.01 -26.97 12.78
C ALA A 382 -12.63 -28.32 12.45
N LEU A 383 -13.96 -28.36 12.55
CA LEU A 383 -14.79 -29.44 12.01
C LEU A 383 -15.79 -28.85 11.04
N MET A 384 -15.99 -29.48 9.87
CA MET A 384 -16.97 -29.04 8.88
C MET A 384 -17.72 -30.25 8.30
N GLY A 385 -19.04 -30.07 8.14
CA GLY A 385 -19.88 -30.93 7.32
C GLY A 385 -20.51 -30.11 6.19
N ARG A 386 -20.52 -30.66 4.98
CA ARG A 386 -21.12 -30.06 3.78
C ARG A 386 -21.91 -31.11 3.02
N LEU A 387 -23.12 -30.76 2.63
CA LEU A 387 -23.97 -31.52 1.71
C LEU A 387 -24.15 -30.68 0.44
N TYR A 388 -23.90 -31.27 -0.71
CA TYR A 388 -24.33 -30.77 -2.02
C TYR A 388 -25.29 -31.77 -2.65
N TYR A 389 -26.41 -31.25 -3.16
CA TYR A 389 -27.39 -32.04 -3.92
C TYR A 389 -27.75 -31.30 -5.19
N SER A 390 -27.78 -32.03 -6.32
CA SER A 390 -28.37 -31.50 -7.54
C SER A 390 -29.35 -32.50 -8.14
N TYR A 391 -30.46 -32.00 -8.72
CA TYR A 391 -31.42 -32.75 -9.47
C TYR A 391 -31.36 -32.33 -10.94
N LYS A 392 -30.96 -33.28 -11.81
CA LYS A 392 -30.79 -33.08 -13.26
C LYS A 392 -29.93 -31.85 -13.61
N ASP A 393 -28.98 -31.47 -12.76
CA ASP A 393 -28.16 -30.26 -12.86
C ASP A 393 -28.95 -28.97 -13.03
N LYS A 394 -30.25 -29.01 -12.70
CA LYS A 394 -31.20 -27.93 -12.84
C LYS A 394 -31.48 -27.24 -11.52
N TYR A 395 -31.69 -27.99 -10.45
CA TYR A 395 -31.88 -27.50 -9.09
C TYR A 395 -30.71 -27.94 -8.24
N MET A 396 -30.12 -27.04 -7.54
CA MET A 396 -28.92 -27.26 -6.73
C MET A 396 -29.13 -26.71 -5.33
N VAL A 397 -28.72 -27.47 -4.34
CA VAL A 397 -28.72 -27.07 -2.93
C VAL A 397 -27.36 -27.40 -2.34
N THR A 398 -26.77 -26.47 -1.64
CA THR A 398 -25.59 -26.69 -0.81
C THR A 398 -25.91 -26.25 0.61
N ALA A 399 -25.64 -27.09 1.59
CA ALA A 399 -25.73 -26.74 3.01
C ALA A 399 -24.42 -27.11 3.69
N SER A 400 -23.89 -26.25 4.53
CA SER A 400 -22.69 -26.53 5.30
C SER A 400 -22.72 -25.92 6.70
N VAL A 401 -22.04 -26.57 7.61
CA VAL A 401 -21.76 -26.05 8.95
C VAL A 401 -20.31 -26.28 9.27
N ARG A 402 -19.65 -25.23 9.76
CA ARG A 402 -18.26 -25.28 10.18
C ARG A 402 -18.13 -24.72 11.60
N ARG A 403 -17.39 -25.40 12.43
CA ARG A 403 -17.07 -24.96 13.80
C ARG A 403 -15.56 -24.83 13.93
N ASP A 404 -15.10 -23.61 14.18
CA ASP A 404 -13.68 -23.25 14.28
C ASP A 404 -13.31 -22.94 15.73
N GLY A 405 -12.11 -23.35 16.15
CA GLY A 405 -11.46 -22.98 17.38
C GLY A 405 -10.15 -22.22 17.09
N TYR A 406 -9.82 -21.23 17.93
CA TYR A 406 -8.59 -20.46 17.81
C TYR A 406 -8.09 -19.96 19.16
N SER A 407 -6.81 -20.17 19.43
CA SER A 407 -6.18 -19.93 20.74
C SER A 407 -6.04 -18.46 21.15
N ALA A 408 -6.21 -17.52 20.23
CA ALA A 408 -6.10 -16.09 20.54
C ALA A 408 -7.37 -15.49 21.15
N PHE A 409 -8.50 -16.19 21.07
CA PHE A 409 -9.75 -15.74 21.69
C PHE A 409 -9.79 -16.07 23.18
N GLY A 410 -10.68 -15.35 23.92
CA GLY A 410 -10.88 -15.54 25.33
C GLY A 410 -11.34 -16.96 25.70
N MET A 411 -10.98 -17.41 26.89
CA MET A 411 -11.28 -18.76 27.38
C MET A 411 -12.78 -19.07 27.41
N MET A 412 -13.63 -18.02 27.48
CA MET A 412 -15.09 -18.18 27.48
C MET A 412 -15.66 -18.45 26.08
N ASN A 413 -14.98 -18.00 25.00
CA ASN A 413 -15.47 -18.07 23.61
C ASN A 413 -14.41 -18.56 22.62
N PRO A 414 -13.71 -19.67 22.87
CA PRO A 414 -12.62 -20.10 21.99
C PRO A 414 -13.10 -20.62 20.64
N ARG A 415 -14.40 -20.89 20.48
CA ARG A 415 -14.98 -21.51 19.30
C ARG A 415 -16.18 -20.75 18.78
N ALA A 416 -16.35 -20.76 17.44
CA ALA A 416 -17.55 -20.25 16.77
C ALA A 416 -18.06 -21.21 15.71
N THR A 417 -19.35 -21.15 15.42
CA THR A 417 -20.01 -22.00 14.42
C THR A 417 -20.58 -21.13 13.32
N PHE A 418 -20.35 -21.55 12.07
CA PHE A 418 -20.65 -20.80 10.85
C PHE A 418 -21.49 -21.68 9.89
N PRO A 419 -22.83 -21.52 9.88
CA PRO A 419 -23.71 -22.17 8.91
C PRO A 419 -23.71 -21.41 7.58
N ALA A 420 -23.94 -22.14 6.47
CA ALA A 420 -24.19 -21.55 5.16
C ALA A 420 -25.12 -22.43 4.31
N VAL A 421 -25.94 -21.76 3.49
CA VAL A 421 -26.85 -22.40 2.54
C VAL A 421 -26.76 -21.66 1.21
N ALA A 422 -26.73 -22.42 0.10
CA ALA A 422 -26.81 -21.87 -1.26
C ALA A 422 -27.79 -22.66 -2.10
N LEU A 423 -28.53 -21.93 -2.92
CA LEU A 423 -29.53 -22.47 -3.88
C LEU A 423 -29.15 -22.04 -5.29
N GLY A 424 -29.33 -22.91 -6.24
CA GLY A 424 -29.13 -22.63 -7.67
C GLY A 424 -30.27 -23.21 -8.48
N TRP A 425 -30.74 -22.42 -9.44
CA TRP A 425 -31.79 -22.86 -10.37
C TRP A 425 -31.39 -22.47 -11.80
N VAL A 426 -31.19 -23.49 -12.66
CA VAL A 426 -30.97 -23.30 -14.10
C VAL A 426 -32.34 -23.20 -14.75
N PHE A 427 -32.91 -21.99 -14.76
CA PHE A 427 -34.28 -21.79 -15.23
C PHE A 427 -34.43 -21.99 -16.76
N THR A 428 -33.38 -21.83 -17.55
CA THR A 428 -33.38 -22.12 -18.99
C THR A 428 -33.57 -23.61 -19.30
N SER A 429 -33.35 -24.48 -18.31
CA SER A 429 -33.67 -25.93 -18.47
C SER A 429 -35.15 -26.23 -18.24
N GLU A 430 -36.00 -25.19 -17.99
CA GLU A 430 -37.46 -25.36 -17.87
C GLU A 430 -38.14 -25.33 -19.25
N LYS A 431 -39.21 -26.12 -19.42
CA LYS A 431 -39.99 -26.17 -20.66
C LYS A 431 -40.58 -24.81 -21.03
N PHE A 432 -40.98 -23.99 -20.07
CA PHE A 432 -41.51 -22.64 -20.33
C PHE A 432 -40.49 -21.70 -20.94
N MET A 433 -39.19 -22.00 -20.84
CA MET A 433 -38.09 -21.19 -21.42
C MET A 433 -37.69 -21.64 -22.83
N GLU A 434 -38.24 -22.75 -23.36
CA GLU A 434 -37.95 -23.21 -24.73
C GLU A 434 -38.15 -22.12 -25.80
N PRO A 435 -39.19 -21.25 -25.73
CA PRO A 435 -39.34 -20.16 -26.68
C PRO A 435 -38.25 -19.08 -26.65
N ALA A 436 -37.51 -19.00 -25.56
CA ALA A 436 -36.39 -18.04 -25.39
C ALA A 436 -35.04 -18.64 -25.80
N SER A 437 -34.94 -19.90 -26.13
CA SER A 437 -33.69 -20.64 -26.39
C SER A 437 -32.86 -20.06 -27.53
N ASP A 438 -33.48 -19.36 -28.49
CA ASP A 438 -32.81 -18.76 -29.66
C ASP A 438 -31.89 -17.61 -29.25
N TRP A 439 -32.21 -16.90 -28.17
CA TRP A 439 -31.44 -15.74 -27.70
C TRP A 439 -30.88 -15.89 -26.29
N LEU A 440 -31.50 -16.70 -25.42
CA LEU A 440 -31.07 -16.98 -24.05
C LEU A 440 -30.64 -18.44 -23.92
N ASN A 441 -29.35 -18.72 -24.11
CA ASN A 441 -28.81 -20.07 -24.15
C ASN A 441 -28.61 -20.67 -22.76
N TYR A 442 -28.31 -19.83 -21.78
CA TYR A 442 -28.11 -20.22 -20.40
C TYR A 442 -28.60 -19.15 -19.46
N GLY A 443 -29.31 -19.55 -18.43
CA GLY A 443 -29.76 -18.67 -17.34
C GLY A 443 -29.82 -19.45 -16.03
N LYS A 444 -29.09 -18.97 -15.03
CA LYS A 444 -29.06 -19.56 -13.69
C LYS A 444 -29.26 -18.47 -12.63
N LEU A 445 -30.27 -18.65 -11.80
CA LEU A 445 -30.49 -17.84 -10.61
C LEU A 445 -29.79 -18.51 -9.43
N ARG A 446 -29.05 -17.70 -8.63
CA ARG A 446 -28.35 -18.13 -7.43
C ARG A 446 -28.80 -17.32 -6.24
N PHE A 447 -28.96 -18.00 -5.12
CA PHE A 447 -29.13 -17.37 -3.81
C PHE A 447 -28.18 -18.03 -2.84
N SER A 448 -27.52 -17.24 -1.99
CA SER A 448 -26.76 -17.78 -0.88
C SER A 448 -26.91 -16.92 0.37
N TRP A 449 -26.88 -17.60 1.49
CA TRP A 449 -26.77 -17.03 2.81
C TRP A 449 -25.72 -17.80 3.58
N GLY A 450 -24.86 -17.08 4.33
CA GLY A 450 -23.88 -17.73 5.17
C GLY A 450 -23.29 -16.80 6.20
N GLN A 451 -22.75 -17.39 7.24
CA GLN A 451 -21.99 -16.70 8.26
C GLN A 451 -20.51 -17.04 8.15
N ASN A 452 -19.66 -16.02 8.27
CA ASN A 452 -18.21 -16.14 8.35
C ASN A 452 -17.72 -15.51 9.67
N GLY A 453 -16.59 -16.05 10.18
CA GLY A 453 -15.90 -15.47 11.31
C GLY A 453 -14.61 -14.80 10.90
N ASN A 454 -14.29 -13.66 11.50
CA ASN A 454 -12.97 -13.08 11.43
C ASN A 454 -12.19 -13.43 12.70
N ARG A 455 -10.94 -13.88 12.52
CA ARG A 455 -10.00 -14.23 13.60
C ARG A 455 -8.71 -13.40 13.56
N ASP A 456 -8.70 -12.32 12.80
CA ASP A 456 -7.54 -11.44 12.68
C ASP A 456 -7.41 -10.54 13.91
N ILE A 457 -6.99 -11.15 15.00
CA ILE A 457 -6.61 -10.49 16.25
C ILE A 457 -5.16 -10.84 16.57
N GLY A 458 -4.49 -9.98 17.33
CA GLY A 458 -3.16 -10.25 17.84
C GLY A 458 -3.14 -11.53 18.69
N GLN A 459 -1.99 -12.20 18.70
CA GLN A 459 -1.78 -13.33 19.59
C GLN A 459 -1.84 -12.81 21.04
N TYR A 460 -2.47 -13.58 21.94
CA TYR A 460 -2.57 -13.27 23.38
C TYR A 460 -3.41 -12.03 23.73
N GLU A 461 -4.14 -11.44 22.79
CA GLU A 461 -4.95 -10.23 23.02
C GLU A 461 -6.04 -10.40 24.10
N ALA A 462 -6.49 -11.62 24.34
CA ALA A 462 -7.42 -11.92 25.41
C ALA A 462 -6.76 -11.96 26.81
N LEU A 463 -5.42 -11.94 26.89
CA LEU A 463 -4.67 -12.05 28.12
C LEU A 463 -4.17 -10.69 28.59
N ALA A 464 -4.04 -10.51 29.89
CA ALA A 464 -3.35 -9.37 30.46
C ALA A 464 -1.82 -9.52 30.27
N TRP A 465 -1.15 -8.43 29.92
CA TRP A 465 0.29 -8.40 29.73
C TRP A 465 0.96 -7.64 30.86
N LEU A 466 2.09 -8.17 31.31
CA LEU A 466 2.97 -7.49 32.24
C LEU A 466 4.10 -6.82 31.46
N LYS A 467 4.44 -5.62 31.85
CA LYS A 467 5.58 -4.87 31.34
C LYS A 467 6.49 -4.50 32.48
N SER A 468 7.79 -4.49 32.22
CA SER A 468 8.79 -3.98 33.14
C SER A 468 9.34 -2.65 32.63
N SER A 469 9.54 -1.71 33.54
CA SER A 469 10.26 -0.48 33.24
C SER A 469 11.19 -0.12 34.39
N LEU A 470 12.24 0.67 34.08
CA LEU A 470 13.09 1.23 35.09
C LEU A 470 12.42 2.50 35.64
N SER A 471 12.22 2.58 36.92
CA SER A 471 11.69 3.76 37.60
C SER A 471 12.64 4.28 38.65
N PRO A 472 12.85 5.62 38.71
CA PRO A 472 13.58 6.23 39.79
C PRO A 472 12.74 6.20 41.05
N PHE A 473 13.37 5.80 42.15
CA PHE A 473 12.83 5.90 43.52
C PHE A 473 13.71 6.81 44.36
N ILE A 474 13.10 7.52 45.28
CA ILE A 474 13.79 8.37 46.23
C ILE A 474 13.64 7.68 47.60
N ASP A 475 14.78 7.40 48.26
CA ASP A 475 14.78 6.84 49.61
C ASP A 475 14.49 7.90 50.67
N GLN A 476 14.39 7.47 51.92
CA GLN A 476 14.12 8.36 53.05
C GLN A 476 15.20 9.41 53.30
N ASN A 477 16.40 9.20 52.70
CA ASN A 477 17.52 10.13 52.81
C ASN A 477 17.66 11.05 51.59
N GLY A 478 16.72 10.98 50.63
CA GLY A 478 16.72 11.79 49.42
C GLY A 478 17.62 11.23 48.30
N ASN A 479 18.17 10.01 48.42
CA ASN A 479 18.97 9.40 47.39
C ASN A 479 18.08 8.83 46.27
N ILE A 480 18.46 9.07 45.03
CA ILE A 480 17.76 8.56 43.86
C ILE A 480 18.44 7.27 43.44
N TYR A 481 17.69 6.20 43.37
CA TYR A 481 18.11 4.94 42.75
C TYR A 481 17.07 4.45 41.72
N VAL A 482 17.56 3.78 40.68
CA VAL A 482 16.72 3.25 39.60
C VAL A 482 16.52 1.77 39.80
N THR A 483 15.26 1.34 39.89
CA THR A 483 14.92 -0.07 40.05
C THR A 483 13.91 -0.50 39.00
N SER A 484 13.82 -1.82 38.74
CA SER A 484 12.83 -2.39 37.86
C SER A 484 11.47 -2.51 38.55
N GLN A 485 10.46 -1.95 37.93
CA GLN A 485 9.07 -2.15 38.32
C GLN A 485 8.35 -3.02 37.29
N VAL A 486 7.38 -3.80 37.74
CA VAL A 486 6.48 -4.60 36.89
C VAL A 486 5.06 -4.11 37.07
N TYR A 487 4.37 -3.84 35.98
CA TYR A 487 2.97 -3.41 35.99
C TYR A 487 2.18 -4.08 34.87
N VAL A 488 0.86 -4.07 34.99
CA VAL A 488 -0.03 -4.55 33.91
C VAL A 488 -0.11 -3.46 32.85
N ASP A 489 0.40 -3.73 31.64
CA ASP A 489 0.41 -2.79 30.53
C ASP A 489 -0.85 -2.91 29.65
N HIS A 490 -1.36 -4.12 29.50
CA HIS A 490 -2.53 -4.42 28.70
C HIS A 490 -3.60 -5.12 29.52
N MET A 491 -4.81 -4.59 29.45
CA MET A 491 -5.97 -5.17 30.11
C MET A 491 -6.49 -6.37 29.30
N GLY A 492 -6.51 -7.56 29.88
CA GLY A 492 -7.05 -8.75 29.26
C GLY A 492 -8.56 -8.75 29.17
N ASN A 493 -9.11 -9.40 28.15
CA ASN A 493 -10.54 -9.64 28.00
C ASN A 493 -10.83 -11.12 27.73
N THR A 494 -11.15 -11.88 28.76
CA THR A 494 -11.45 -13.32 28.67
C THR A 494 -12.76 -13.63 27.95
N ALA A 495 -13.64 -12.64 27.79
CA ALA A 495 -14.90 -12.75 27.04
C ALA A 495 -14.76 -12.47 25.54
N LEU A 496 -13.54 -12.12 25.06
CA LEU A 496 -13.29 -11.82 23.67
C LEU A 496 -13.71 -12.98 22.76
N LYS A 497 -14.52 -12.68 21.75
CA LYS A 497 -15.12 -13.67 20.83
C LYS A 497 -14.89 -13.33 19.37
N TRP A 498 -15.25 -14.25 18.50
CA TRP A 498 -15.19 -14.08 17.05
C TRP A 498 -16.08 -12.95 16.57
N GLU A 499 -15.56 -12.09 15.71
CA GLU A 499 -16.35 -11.19 14.87
C GLU A 499 -17.11 -12.02 13.84
N ARG A 500 -18.40 -11.73 13.62
CA ARG A 500 -19.28 -12.52 12.76
C ARG A 500 -19.86 -11.66 11.66
N THR A 501 -19.70 -12.12 10.41
CA THR A 501 -20.33 -11.50 9.24
C THR A 501 -21.36 -12.44 8.66
N GLY A 502 -22.62 -12.03 8.71
CA GLY A 502 -23.72 -12.67 7.99
C GLY A 502 -23.91 -12.01 6.62
N SER A 503 -23.95 -12.80 5.55
CA SER A 503 -24.06 -12.28 4.19
C SER A 503 -25.19 -12.94 3.41
N TYR A 504 -25.93 -12.16 2.65
CA TYR A 504 -26.89 -12.58 1.65
C TYR A 504 -26.36 -12.18 0.27
N ASN A 505 -26.46 -13.07 -0.70
CA ASN A 505 -26.08 -12.80 -2.09
C ASN A 505 -27.16 -13.36 -3.02
N ILE A 506 -27.55 -12.57 -4.03
CA ILE A 506 -28.40 -12.98 -5.13
C ILE A 506 -27.60 -12.75 -6.42
N GLY A 507 -27.50 -13.79 -7.26
CA GLY A 507 -26.76 -13.74 -8.51
C GLY A 507 -27.57 -14.30 -9.66
N LEU A 508 -27.36 -13.72 -10.83
CA LEU A 508 -27.87 -14.17 -12.12
C LEU A 508 -26.68 -14.41 -13.07
N ASP A 509 -26.48 -15.67 -13.48
CA ASP A 509 -25.55 -16.02 -14.56
C ASP A 509 -26.34 -16.21 -15.85
N PHE A 510 -25.83 -15.66 -16.95
CA PHE A 510 -26.52 -15.76 -18.24
C PHE A 510 -25.55 -15.90 -19.42
N SER A 511 -26.06 -16.53 -20.48
CA SER A 511 -25.41 -16.56 -21.78
C SER A 511 -26.45 -16.29 -22.87
N LEU A 512 -26.13 -15.37 -23.75
CA LEU A 512 -27.03 -14.86 -24.80
C LEU A 512 -26.42 -15.02 -26.20
N PHE A 513 -27.30 -15.11 -27.22
CA PHE A 513 -26.93 -15.06 -28.62
C PHE A 513 -25.92 -16.14 -29.03
N ASN A 514 -26.22 -17.40 -28.73
CA ASN A 514 -25.34 -18.56 -28.96
C ASN A 514 -23.98 -18.40 -28.25
N ASP A 515 -24.04 -18.07 -26.95
CA ASP A 515 -22.90 -17.90 -26.08
C ASP A 515 -21.95 -16.72 -26.46
N ARG A 516 -22.40 -15.83 -27.36
CA ARG A 516 -21.58 -14.66 -27.76
C ARG A 516 -21.49 -13.61 -26.68
N LEU A 517 -22.51 -13.47 -25.83
CA LEU A 517 -22.47 -12.60 -24.66
C LEU A 517 -22.75 -13.42 -23.40
N ARG A 518 -21.77 -13.49 -22.52
CA ARG A 518 -21.86 -14.17 -21.23
C ARG A 518 -21.70 -13.15 -20.12
N GLY A 519 -22.44 -13.32 -19.05
CA GLY A 519 -22.35 -12.40 -17.94
C GLY A 519 -22.83 -12.96 -16.62
N SER A 520 -22.47 -12.26 -15.57
CA SER A 520 -23.04 -12.44 -14.24
C SER A 520 -23.37 -11.07 -13.63
N MET A 521 -24.49 -11.03 -12.92
CA MET A 521 -24.90 -9.91 -12.08
C MET A 521 -25.08 -10.41 -10.66
N GLU A 522 -24.56 -9.67 -9.69
CA GLU A 522 -24.67 -10.03 -8.28
C GLU A 522 -25.03 -8.81 -7.45
N THR A 523 -25.89 -9.00 -6.47
CA THR A 523 -26.13 -8.03 -5.41
C THR A 523 -26.01 -8.72 -4.06
N TYR A 524 -25.37 -8.05 -3.14
CA TYR A 524 -25.16 -8.58 -1.82
C TYR A 524 -25.43 -7.56 -0.72
N MET A 525 -25.74 -8.11 0.43
CA MET A 525 -25.82 -7.38 1.70
C MET A 525 -25.16 -8.21 2.78
N SER A 526 -24.28 -7.60 3.55
CA SER A 526 -23.65 -8.22 4.71
C SER A 526 -23.77 -7.33 5.94
N GLU A 527 -23.81 -7.97 7.08
CA GLU A 527 -23.77 -7.33 8.39
C GLU A 527 -22.69 -8.01 9.23
N THR A 528 -21.72 -7.23 9.68
CA THR A 528 -20.66 -7.66 10.59
C THR A 528 -21.02 -7.17 11.99
N ASN A 529 -21.14 -8.10 12.91
CA ASN A 529 -21.44 -7.84 14.32
C ASN A 529 -20.26 -8.26 15.19
N ASP A 530 -20.21 -7.77 16.42
CA ASP A 530 -19.17 -8.08 17.38
C ASP A 530 -17.79 -7.66 16.87
N LEU A 531 -17.68 -6.50 16.22
CA LEU A 531 -16.41 -5.98 15.68
C LEU A 531 -15.34 -5.95 16.78
N LEU A 532 -14.15 -6.41 16.43
CA LEU A 532 -12.97 -6.41 17.30
C LEU A 532 -12.33 -5.02 17.33
N VAL A 533 -12.83 -4.14 18.19
CA VAL A 533 -12.39 -2.75 18.28
C VAL A 533 -11.67 -2.46 19.59
N LYS A 534 -10.79 -1.45 19.56
CA LYS A 534 -10.21 -0.87 20.77
C LYS A 534 -11.16 0.17 21.33
N ARG A 535 -11.68 -0.07 22.52
CA ARG A 535 -12.46 0.91 23.27
C ARG A 535 -11.53 1.73 24.15
N SER A 536 -11.50 3.04 23.98
CA SER A 536 -10.75 3.95 24.85
C SER A 536 -11.35 3.92 26.26
N LEU A 537 -10.49 3.90 27.26
CA LEU A 537 -10.87 3.88 28.67
C LEU A 537 -10.55 5.24 29.33
N PRO A 538 -11.32 5.62 30.38
CA PRO A 538 -10.97 6.78 31.19
C PRO A 538 -9.60 6.59 31.85
N ASN A 539 -8.78 7.63 31.92
CA ASN A 539 -7.43 7.60 32.51
C ASN A 539 -7.38 7.06 33.94
N ILE A 540 -8.48 7.21 34.70
CA ILE A 540 -8.60 6.70 36.08
C ILE A 540 -8.49 5.17 36.17
N THR A 541 -8.74 4.46 35.08
CA THR A 541 -8.60 2.99 35.04
C THR A 541 -7.16 2.54 35.02
N GLY A 542 -6.21 3.42 34.71
CA GLY A 542 -4.81 3.11 34.50
C GLY A 542 -4.48 2.47 33.14
N PHE A 543 -5.47 2.34 32.26
CA PHE A 543 -5.33 1.78 30.91
C PHE A 543 -5.81 2.76 29.86
N SER A 544 -5.16 2.78 28.71
CA SER A 544 -5.58 3.63 27.58
C SER A 544 -6.76 3.06 26.82
N ASP A 545 -6.79 1.73 26.67
CA ASP A 545 -7.84 1.03 25.91
C ASP A 545 -7.96 -0.44 26.33
N VAL A 546 -9.05 -1.07 25.87
CA VAL A 546 -9.28 -2.51 25.97
C VAL A 546 -9.85 -3.01 24.64
N LYS A 547 -9.40 -4.17 24.15
CA LYS A 547 -10.08 -4.83 23.03
C LYS A 547 -11.38 -5.47 23.47
N ALA A 548 -12.45 -5.15 22.75
CA ALA A 548 -13.78 -5.68 23.02
C ALA A 548 -14.54 -5.95 21.72
N ASN A 549 -15.54 -6.82 21.81
CA ASN A 549 -16.46 -7.08 20.71
C ASN A 549 -17.62 -6.09 20.80
N LEU A 550 -17.50 -5.01 20.08
CA LEU A 550 -18.45 -3.90 20.09
C LEU A 550 -18.72 -3.44 18.66
N GLY A 551 -19.90 -2.91 18.46
CA GLY A 551 -20.26 -2.30 17.18
C GLY A 551 -20.73 -3.28 16.12
N ALA A 552 -21.30 -2.70 15.08
CA ALA A 552 -21.78 -3.39 13.89
C ALA A 552 -21.58 -2.53 12.64
N LEU A 553 -21.28 -3.19 11.52
CA LEU A 553 -21.09 -2.57 10.22
C LEU A 553 -21.97 -3.27 9.19
N THR A 554 -22.67 -2.50 8.36
CA THR A 554 -23.37 -3.02 7.19
C THR A 554 -22.61 -2.71 5.92
N ASN A 555 -22.72 -3.63 4.95
CA ASN A 555 -22.13 -3.49 3.65
C ASN A 555 -23.09 -3.97 2.56
N ARG A 556 -23.27 -3.19 1.47
CA ARG A 556 -24.13 -3.50 0.34
C ARG A 556 -23.37 -3.23 -0.95
N GLY A 557 -23.53 -4.11 -1.92
CA GLY A 557 -22.86 -3.92 -3.20
C GLY A 557 -23.61 -4.55 -4.36
N PHE A 558 -23.14 -4.16 -5.54
CA PHE A 558 -23.56 -4.71 -6.81
C PHE A 558 -22.33 -4.95 -7.69
N GLU A 559 -22.32 -6.06 -8.39
CA GLU A 559 -21.25 -6.46 -9.32
C GLU A 559 -21.85 -6.92 -10.63
N LEU A 560 -21.26 -6.47 -11.74
CA LEU A 560 -21.60 -6.88 -13.11
C LEU A 560 -20.32 -7.32 -13.81
N SER A 561 -20.36 -8.50 -14.43
CA SER A 561 -19.31 -8.98 -15.31
C SER A 561 -19.93 -9.37 -16.64
N LEU A 562 -19.42 -8.80 -17.72
CA LEU A 562 -19.83 -9.10 -19.10
C LEU A 562 -18.61 -9.55 -19.90
N ASN A 563 -18.77 -10.59 -20.68
CA ASN A 563 -17.75 -11.08 -21.61
C ASN A 563 -18.42 -11.36 -22.97
N GLY A 564 -17.97 -10.69 -24.00
CA GLY A 564 -18.55 -10.75 -25.33
C GLY A 564 -17.56 -11.16 -26.42
N ASP A 565 -17.94 -12.16 -27.22
CA ASP A 565 -17.29 -12.45 -28.49
C ASP A 565 -17.88 -11.52 -29.55
N VAL A 566 -17.35 -10.29 -29.62
CA VAL A 566 -17.87 -9.19 -30.45
C VAL A 566 -17.81 -9.56 -31.93
N MET A 567 -16.68 -10.16 -32.34
CA MET A 567 -16.49 -10.64 -33.70
C MET A 567 -15.69 -11.95 -33.68
N SER A 568 -16.18 -12.95 -34.35
CA SER A 568 -15.48 -14.22 -34.59
C SER A 568 -15.51 -14.55 -36.07
N ARG A 569 -14.33 -14.42 -36.73
CA ARG A 569 -14.14 -14.79 -38.17
C ARG A 569 -12.94 -15.71 -38.28
N LYS A 570 -12.76 -16.33 -39.43
CA LYS A 570 -11.69 -17.31 -39.68
C LYS A 570 -10.30 -16.85 -39.25
N ASP A 571 -9.94 -15.59 -39.55
CA ASP A 571 -8.60 -15.05 -39.28
C ASP A 571 -8.61 -13.93 -38.27
N PHE A 572 -9.77 -13.47 -37.80
CA PHE A 572 -9.89 -12.34 -36.89
C PHE A 572 -10.93 -12.62 -35.80
N ASN A 573 -10.50 -12.50 -34.55
CA ASN A 573 -11.38 -12.58 -33.37
C ASN A 573 -11.21 -11.34 -32.51
N TRP A 574 -12.34 -10.83 -32.02
CA TRP A 574 -12.39 -9.74 -31.06
C TRP A 574 -13.23 -10.17 -29.87
N ASN A 575 -12.59 -10.26 -28.72
CA ASN A 575 -13.23 -10.49 -27.42
C ASN A 575 -13.15 -9.21 -26.59
N SER A 576 -14.24 -8.86 -25.90
CA SER A 576 -14.33 -7.69 -25.02
C SER A 576 -14.94 -8.09 -23.67
N SER A 577 -14.34 -7.67 -22.58
CA SER A 577 -14.83 -7.92 -21.22
C SER A 577 -14.96 -6.61 -20.45
N VAL A 578 -16.10 -6.45 -19.77
CA VAL A 578 -16.40 -5.29 -18.93
C VAL A 578 -16.77 -5.79 -17.54
N THR A 579 -16.21 -5.17 -16.50
CA THR A 579 -16.67 -5.34 -15.12
C THR A 579 -17.05 -4.01 -14.52
N PHE A 580 -18.12 -4.01 -13.75
CA PHE A 580 -18.55 -2.83 -12.99
C PHE A 580 -18.91 -3.27 -11.58
N SER A 581 -18.50 -2.49 -10.57
CA SER A 581 -18.92 -2.75 -9.19
C SER A 581 -19.00 -1.48 -8.36
N PHE A 582 -19.85 -1.55 -7.34
CA PHE A 582 -19.85 -0.56 -6.27
C PHE A 582 -20.10 -1.23 -4.92
N ASN A 583 -19.62 -0.58 -3.87
CA ASN A 583 -19.76 -1.01 -2.49
C ASN A 583 -20.14 0.18 -1.60
N ARG A 584 -21.01 -0.04 -0.61
CA ARG A 584 -21.48 0.99 0.33
C ARG A 584 -21.50 0.42 1.74
N ARG A 585 -20.68 1.00 2.60
CA ARG A 585 -20.59 0.62 4.01
C ARG A 585 -21.30 1.64 4.89
N LYS A 586 -21.77 1.19 6.05
CA LYS A 586 -22.30 2.07 7.10
C LYS A 586 -22.04 1.48 8.45
N ILE A 587 -21.61 2.30 9.39
CA ILE A 587 -21.57 1.97 10.80
C ILE A 587 -23.02 1.89 11.28
N LYS A 588 -23.39 0.77 11.90
CA LYS A 588 -24.74 0.54 12.41
C LYS A 588 -24.80 0.79 13.91
N HIS A 589 -23.79 0.34 14.63
CA HIS A 589 -23.61 0.49 16.07
C HIS A 589 -22.14 0.68 16.39
N LEU A 590 -21.82 1.34 17.50
CA LEU A 590 -20.46 1.53 18.03
C LEU A 590 -20.29 0.80 19.38
N TYR A 591 -20.33 1.55 20.48
CA TYR A 591 -19.96 1.03 21.81
C TYR A 591 -21.16 0.79 22.72
N GLY A 592 -22.36 1.23 22.32
CA GLY A 592 -23.59 1.18 23.11
C GLY A 592 -23.67 2.29 24.17
N ASP A 593 -22.76 3.24 24.18
CA ASP A 593 -22.83 4.40 25.07
C ASP A 593 -23.91 5.35 24.54
N MET A 594 -24.84 5.75 25.41
CA MET A 594 -25.98 6.59 25.04
C MET A 594 -25.74 8.04 25.43
N GLU A 595 -26.12 8.97 24.55
CA GLU A 595 -26.13 10.41 24.82
C GLU A 595 -27.55 10.99 24.68
N ASP A 596 -27.83 12.02 25.47
CA ASP A 596 -29.13 12.68 25.46
C ASP A 596 -29.28 13.58 24.23
N ILE A 597 -30.37 13.42 23.49
CA ILE A 597 -30.82 14.34 22.48
C ILE A 597 -31.57 15.47 23.18
N LYS A 598 -31.09 16.72 23.02
CA LYS A 598 -31.72 17.91 23.62
C LYS A 598 -32.39 18.76 22.55
N ASP A 599 -33.52 19.38 22.89
CA ASP A 599 -34.15 20.39 22.07
C ASP A 599 -33.41 21.74 22.16
N GLU A 600 -33.87 22.75 21.41
CA GLU A 600 -33.32 24.09 21.39
C GLU A 600 -33.35 24.79 22.79
N ASN A 601 -34.18 24.30 23.68
CA ASN A 601 -34.31 24.80 25.07
C ASN A 601 -33.48 24.01 26.08
N GLY A 602 -32.71 22.99 25.61
CA GLY A 602 -31.90 22.13 26.46
C GLY A 602 -32.61 20.98 27.13
N ASN A 603 -33.91 20.75 26.85
CA ASN A 603 -34.67 19.62 27.44
C ASN A 603 -34.34 18.32 26.72
N VAL A 604 -34.18 17.25 27.45
CA VAL A 604 -33.97 15.91 26.90
C VAL A 604 -35.25 15.41 26.21
N ILE A 605 -35.16 15.21 24.89
CA ILE A 605 -36.26 14.73 24.06
C ILE A 605 -36.10 13.28 23.59
N GLY A 606 -34.95 12.67 23.86
CA GLY A 606 -34.65 11.29 23.51
C GLY A 606 -33.21 10.92 23.82
N GLN A 607 -32.83 9.71 23.47
CA GLN A 607 -31.44 9.25 23.55
C GLN A 607 -31.01 8.61 22.22
N LYS A 608 -29.78 8.79 21.84
CA LYS A 608 -29.11 8.10 20.70
C LYS A 608 -27.81 7.51 21.18
N GLU A 609 -27.30 6.52 20.43
CA GLU A 609 -25.96 6.01 20.65
C GLU A 609 -24.93 7.08 20.25
N ALA A 610 -23.91 7.27 21.11
CA ALA A 610 -22.90 8.30 20.93
C ALA A 610 -21.94 7.96 19.77
N ASP A 611 -21.58 8.97 19.00
CA ASP A 611 -20.57 8.90 17.96
C ASP A 611 -19.15 8.94 18.55
N ASP A 612 -18.17 8.36 17.85
CA ASP A 612 -16.75 8.41 18.23
C ASP A 612 -16.01 9.51 17.44
N TYR A 613 -16.01 10.71 17.97
CA TYR A 613 -15.34 11.87 17.37
C TYR A 613 -13.81 11.71 17.32
N LYS A 614 -13.21 10.99 18.27
CA LYS A 614 -11.76 10.75 18.31
C LYS A 614 -11.27 9.91 17.14
N ASN A 615 -12.00 8.84 16.83
CA ASN A 615 -11.69 7.96 15.71
C ASN A 615 -12.43 8.37 14.43
N LYS A 616 -13.26 9.41 14.48
CA LYS A 616 -14.12 9.88 13.39
C LYS A 616 -15.05 8.79 12.87
N TRP A 617 -15.66 8.04 13.79
CA TRP A 617 -16.64 7.01 13.48
C TRP A 617 -18.05 7.48 13.87
N PHE A 618 -18.91 7.58 12.87
CA PHE A 618 -20.25 8.13 13.01
C PHE A 618 -21.30 7.11 12.60
N ILE A 619 -22.32 6.94 13.43
CA ILE A 619 -23.40 6.00 13.20
C ILE A 619 -24.21 6.45 11.99
N GLY A 620 -24.52 5.51 11.08
CA GLY A 620 -25.23 5.79 9.82
C GLY A 620 -24.31 6.24 8.67
N HIS A 621 -23.03 6.52 8.92
CA HIS A 621 -22.06 6.97 7.94
C HIS A 621 -21.09 5.86 7.52
N ASP A 622 -20.45 6.06 6.36
CA ASP A 622 -19.35 5.19 5.86
C ASP A 622 -18.09 5.52 6.70
N PRO A 623 -17.39 4.53 7.25
CA PRO A 623 -16.16 4.78 8.02
C PRO A 623 -15.06 5.53 7.24
N ASP A 624 -15.13 5.52 5.89
CA ASP A 624 -14.20 6.27 5.04
C ASP A 624 -14.81 7.58 4.50
N GLN A 625 -15.97 7.99 5.00
CA GLN A 625 -16.50 9.29 4.69
C GLN A 625 -15.68 10.38 5.41
N ILE A 626 -15.32 11.40 4.67
CA ILE A 626 -14.52 12.51 5.20
C ILE A 626 -15.44 13.38 6.07
N TRP A 627 -15.07 13.54 7.34
CA TRP A 627 -15.62 14.53 8.27
C TRP A 627 -14.53 15.52 8.63
N ASP A 628 -14.60 16.74 8.09
CA ASP A 628 -13.57 17.76 8.24
C ASP A 628 -14.14 19.14 7.88
N TYR A 629 -13.37 20.21 8.07
CA TYR A 629 -13.70 21.54 7.60
C TYR A 629 -13.89 21.56 6.08
N GLU A 630 -14.90 22.27 5.61
CA GLU A 630 -15.09 22.51 4.20
C GLU A 630 -14.19 23.67 3.76
N GLY A 631 -13.29 23.40 2.81
CA GLY A 631 -12.40 24.43 2.27
C GLY A 631 -13.14 25.35 1.29
N ASP A 632 -12.95 26.65 1.41
CA ASP A 632 -13.50 27.71 0.55
C ASP A 632 -12.39 28.47 -0.21
N GLY A 633 -11.30 27.79 -0.50
CA GLY A 633 -10.15 28.35 -1.24
C GLY A 633 -9.15 29.06 -0.34
N VAL A 634 -8.75 30.26 -0.74
CA VAL A 634 -7.73 31.09 -0.11
C VAL A 634 -8.25 32.51 0.01
N TRP A 635 -8.02 33.16 1.16
CA TRP A 635 -8.37 34.56 1.36
C TRP A 635 -7.66 35.46 0.33
N GLN A 636 -8.41 36.30 -0.39
CA GLN A 636 -7.89 37.16 -1.45
C GLN A 636 -7.62 38.58 -0.95
N LEU A 637 -6.92 39.37 -1.78
CA LEU A 637 -6.78 40.81 -1.55
C LEU A 637 -8.16 41.48 -1.58
N GLY A 638 -8.44 42.36 -0.63
CA GLY A 638 -9.74 42.99 -0.43
C GLY A 638 -10.66 42.27 0.56
N GLU A 639 -10.25 41.09 1.10
CA GLU A 639 -10.95 40.35 2.14
C GLU A 639 -10.27 40.46 3.53
N GLU A 640 -9.39 41.46 3.73
CA GLU A 640 -8.56 41.62 4.93
C GLU A 640 -9.36 41.64 6.23
N GLU A 641 -10.47 42.44 6.24
CA GLU A 641 -11.32 42.61 7.42
C GLU A 641 -12.04 41.29 7.81
N GLU A 642 -12.51 40.55 6.82
CA GLU A 642 -13.19 39.28 7.05
C GLU A 642 -12.16 38.21 7.50
N ALA A 643 -11.03 38.13 6.83
CA ALA A 643 -9.94 37.20 7.19
C ALA A 643 -9.46 37.42 8.64
N ALA A 644 -9.35 38.69 9.05
CA ALA A 644 -8.90 39.06 10.37
C ALA A 644 -9.82 38.56 11.51
N LYS A 645 -11.13 38.36 11.24
CA LYS A 645 -12.07 37.77 12.23
C LYS A 645 -11.67 36.37 12.65
N TYR A 646 -11.08 35.60 11.74
CA TYR A 646 -10.58 34.26 11.95
C TYR A 646 -9.07 34.20 12.27
N GLY A 647 -8.43 35.36 12.47
CA GLY A 647 -6.98 35.46 12.71
C GLY A 647 -6.13 35.20 11.48
N ASN A 648 -6.72 35.28 10.29
CA ASN A 648 -6.10 35.03 8.99
C ASN A 648 -5.83 36.34 8.24
N LYS A 649 -5.09 36.26 7.14
CA LYS A 649 -4.80 37.36 6.22
C LYS A 649 -4.84 36.86 4.76
N PRO A 650 -4.86 37.75 3.79
CA PRO A 650 -4.81 37.34 2.38
C PRO A 650 -3.70 36.34 2.10
N GLY A 651 -4.03 35.31 1.36
CA GLY A 651 -3.16 34.18 1.07
C GLY A 651 -3.26 33.00 2.06
N ASP A 652 -3.93 33.16 3.20
CA ASP A 652 -4.19 32.03 4.11
C ASP A 652 -5.35 31.18 3.62
N PHE A 653 -5.38 29.87 3.97
CA PHE A 653 -6.48 28.99 3.65
C PHE A 653 -7.78 29.47 4.27
N LYS A 654 -8.87 29.40 3.50
CA LYS A 654 -10.22 29.80 3.87
C LYS A 654 -11.10 28.59 4.09
N TYR A 655 -11.82 28.56 5.20
CA TYR A 655 -12.76 27.49 5.55
C TYR A 655 -14.14 28.07 5.81
N VAL A 656 -15.18 27.28 5.53
CA VAL A 656 -16.56 27.65 5.78
C VAL A 656 -16.85 27.57 7.27
N ASP A 657 -17.31 28.67 7.86
CA ASP A 657 -17.90 28.71 9.18
C ASP A 657 -19.37 28.30 9.02
N GLN A 658 -19.70 27.06 9.41
CA GLN A 658 -21.00 26.45 9.13
C GLN A 658 -22.13 27.04 10.01
N ASN A 659 -21.82 27.46 11.21
CA ASN A 659 -22.81 28.02 12.16
C ASN A 659 -22.79 29.56 12.21
N GLY A 660 -21.81 30.21 11.61
CA GLY A 660 -21.67 31.67 11.50
C GLY A 660 -21.33 32.36 12.83
N ASP A 661 -20.69 31.64 13.78
CA ASP A 661 -20.34 32.19 15.09
C ASP A 661 -19.01 32.95 15.12
N GLY A 662 -18.27 32.93 14.01
CA GLY A 662 -16.97 33.61 13.85
C GLY A 662 -15.80 32.83 14.43
N VAL A 663 -15.97 31.57 14.82
CA VAL A 663 -14.94 30.71 15.42
C VAL A 663 -14.92 29.34 14.72
N LEU A 664 -13.84 29.00 14.04
CA LEU A 664 -13.68 27.67 13.43
C LEU A 664 -13.35 26.61 14.50
N ASN A 665 -14.26 25.65 14.68
CA ASN A 665 -14.16 24.57 15.66
C ASN A 665 -14.82 23.28 15.14
N ASP A 666 -14.94 22.23 15.96
CA ASP A 666 -15.52 20.95 15.54
C ASP A 666 -16.99 21.02 15.08
N GLN A 667 -17.72 22.10 15.40
CA GLN A 667 -19.10 22.32 14.96
C GLN A 667 -19.19 22.73 13.47
N ASP A 668 -18.07 23.21 12.90
CA ASP A 668 -17.96 23.59 11.49
C ASP A 668 -17.52 22.43 10.60
N LYS A 669 -17.25 21.26 11.17
CA LYS A 669 -16.88 20.08 10.39
C LYS A 669 -18.13 19.41 9.83
N VAL A 670 -18.08 19.10 8.55
CA VAL A 670 -19.20 18.51 7.81
C VAL A 670 -18.79 17.20 7.14
N PHE A 671 -19.79 16.35 6.89
CA PHE A 671 -19.60 15.16 6.08
C PHE A 671 -19.49 15.57 4.61
N GLN A 672 -18.38 15.24 3.98
CA GLN A 672 -18.11 15.65 2.62
C GLN A 672 -18.10 14.42 1.69
N LYS A 673 -16.94 14.07 1.21
CA LYS A 673 -16.66 13.10 0.16
C LYS A 673 -16.11 11.80 0.78
N TYR A 674 -15.57 10.92 -0.03
CA TYR A 674 -15.14 9.59 0.43
C TYR A 674 -13.68 9.34 0.08
N LYS A 675 -12.94 8.73 1.00
CA LYS A 675 -11.55 8.29 0.76
C LYS A 675 -11.49 7.07 -0.14
N THR A 676 -12.53 6.24 -0.14
CA THR A 676 -12.61 5.03 -0.98
C THR A 676 -13.41 5.29 -2.24
N PRO A 677 -13.07 4.63 -3.36
CA PRO A 677 -13.81 4.74 -4.60
C PRO A 677 -15.28 4.36 -4.46
N ARG A 678 -16.15 5.13 -5.08
CA ARG A 678 -17.59 4.86 -5.10
C ARG A 678 -17.99 3.92 -6.22
N PHE A 679 -17.21 3.86 -7.31
CA PHE A 679 -17.42 2.98 -8.44
C PHE A 679 -16.08 2.45 -8.97
N TYR A 680 -16.11 1.20 -9.40
CA TYR A 680 -15.01 0.51 -10.06
C TYR A 680 -15.50 0.05 -11.43
N LEU A 681 -14.72 0.33 -12.47
CA LEU A 681 -14.97 -0.11 -13.83
C LEU A 681 -13.69 -0.68 -14.41
N SER A 682 -13.77 -1.82 -15.11
CA SER A 682 -12.67 -2.28 -15.94
C SER A 682 -13.17 -2.69 -17.33
N TRP A 683 -12.29 -2.52 -18.31
CA TRP A 683 -12.55 -2.87 -19.69
C TRP A 683 -11.31 -3.48 -20.31
N ARG A 684 -11.43 -4.73 -20.72
CA ARG A 684 -10.39 -5.48 -21.40
C ARG A 684 -10.83 -5.79 -22.81
N ASN A 685 -9.92 -5.65 -23.78
CA ASN A 685 -10.10 -6.09 -25.17
C ASN A 685 -8.95 -6.97 -25.60
N GLU A 686 -9.29 -7.95 -26.43
CA GLU A 686 -8.31 -8.84 -27.05
C GLU A 686 -8.69 -9.03 -28.52
N PHE A 687 -7.76 -8.70 -29.40
CA PHE A 687 -7.86 -8.84 -30.84
C PHE A 687 -6.85 -9.88 -31.29
N THR A 688 -7.31 -10.91 -31.95
CA THR A 688 -6.43 -11.93 -32.54
C THR A 688 -6.59 -11.87 -34.05
N TYR A 689 -5.47 -11.67 -34.77
CA TYR A 689 -5.40 -11.72 -36.21
C TYR A 689 -4.33 -12.70 -36.64
N LYS A 690 -4.73 -13.88 -37.17
CA LYS A 690 -3.82 -15.00 -37.47
C LYS A 690 -2.93 -15.34 -36.26
N ASP A 691 -1.63 -15.16 -36.41
CA ASP A 691 -0.62 -15.46 -35.38
C ASP A 691 -0.36 -14.29 -34.40
N PHE A 692 -0.96 -13.12 -34.65
CA PHE A 692 -0.82 -11.94 -33.78
C PHE A 692 -1.97 -11.83 -32.80
N SER A 693 -1.69 -11.42 -31.56
CA SER A 693 -2.71 -11.04 -30.58
C SER A 693 -2.33 -9.71 -29.94
N LEU A 694 -3.25 -8.75 -30.01
CA LEU A 694 -3.17 -7.45 -29.33
C LEU A 694 -4.19 -7.44 -28.19
N SER A 695 -3.76 -7.13 -26.99
CA SER A 695 -4.68 -6.94 -25.85
C SER A 695 -4.38 -5.66 -25.11
N PHE A 696 -5.42 -5.05 -24.57
CA PHE A 696 -5.28 -3.96 -23.61
C PHE A 696 -6.33 -4.06 -22.50
N MET A 697 -5.98 -3.50 -21.35
CA MET A 697 -6.85 -3.42 -20.19
C MET A 697 -6.84 -2.00 -19.63
N MET A 698 -8.03 -1.46 -19.44
CA MET A 698 -8.25 -0.20 -18.72
C MET A 698 -9.04 -0.47 -17.45
N TYR A 699 -8.78 0.32 -16.41
CA TYR A 699 -9.65 0.33 -15.23
C TYR A 699 -9.74 1.73 -14.63
N SER A 700 -10.75 1.93 -13.81
CA SER A 700 -11.01 3.21 -13.17
C SER A 700 -11.49 3.06 -11.74
N HIS A 701 -11.07 3.99 -10.89
CA HIS A 701 -11.61 4.25 -9.57
C HIS A 701 -12.24 5.64 -9.56
N ILE A 702 -13.53 5.70 -9.29
CA ILE A 702 -14.30 6.95 -9.43
C ILE A 702 -14.91 7.33 -8.08
N GLY A 703 -14.89 8.62 -7.76
CA GLY A 703 -15.46 9.17 -6.52
C GLY A 703 -14.58 8.97 -5.29
N THR A 704 -13.27 8.87 -5.47
CA THR A 704 -12.27 8.83 -4.39
C THR A 704 -11.61 10.18 -4.23
N TYR A 705 -11.36 10.57 -2.97
CA TYR A 705 -10.69 11.81 -2.60
C TYR A 705 -9.58 11.53 -1.61
N GLY A 706 -8.56 12.34 -1.59
CA GLY A 706 -7.44 12.24 -0.68
C GLY A 706 -6.68 13.55 -0.59
N THR A 707 -5.75 13.62 0.33
CA THR A 707 -4.86 14.76 0.52
C THR A 707 -3.59 14.61 -0.31
N PHE A 708 -2.87 15.71 -0.51
CA PHE A 708 -1.49 15.69 -0.96
C PHE A 708 -0.63 16.40 0.11
N ASN A 709 -0.35 15.69 1.18
CA ASN A 709 0.34 16.21 2.35
C ASN A 709 1.71 16.85 2.06
N PRO A 710 2.54 16.36 1.10
CA PRO A 710 3.79 17.03 0.77
C PRO A 710 3.63 18.50 0.36
N ALA A 711 2.57 18.84 -0.40
CA ALA A 711 2.30 20.23 -0.77
C ALA A 711 1.87 21.09 0.43
N ALA A 712 0.96 20.56 1.26
CA ALA A 712 0.52 21.28 2.47
C ALA A 712 1.69 21.50 3.43
N ASN A 713 2.55 20.50 3.63
CA ASN A 713 3.74 20.60 4.47
C ASN A 713 4.76 21.61 3.91
N ALA A 714 4.96 21.64 2.59
CA ALA A 714 5.85 22.59 1.93
C ALA A 714 5.41 24.05 2.17
N ILE A 715 4.10 24.29 2.16
CA ILE A 715 3.51 25.60 2.43
C ILE A 715 3.66 25.98 3.90
N GLU A 716 3.31 25.09 4.82
CA GLU A 716 3.30 25.38 6.26
C GLU A 716 4.72 25.56 6.80
N LEU A 717 5.66 24.72 6.43
CA LEU A 717 7.05 24.81 6.87
C LEU A 717 7.73 26.06 6.36
N ALA A 718 7.48 26.43 5.09
CA ALA A 718 8.00 27.61 4.42
C ALA A 718 9.51 27.85 4.59
N ASP A 719 10.25 26.78 4.87
CA ASP A 719 11.71 26.82 4.96
C ASP A 719 12.36 26.47 3.61
N ARG A 720 13.56 25.99 3.60
CA ARG A 720 14.27 25.61 2.38
C ARG A 720 13.93 24.21 1.90
N ARG A 721 13.23 23.40 2.73
CA ARG A 721 12.90 22.00 2.46
C ARG A 721 11.58 21.88 1.71
N SER A 722 11.38 20.71 1.12
CA SER A 722 10.16 20.39 0.38
C SER A 722 9.84 21.37 -0.76
N ALA A 723 10.89 21.81 -1.47
CA ALA A 723 10.80 22.74 -2.59
C ALA A 723 10.16 22.04 -3.82
N LEU A 724 8.84 21.86 -3.74
CA LEU A 724 8.01 21.28 -4.80
C LEU A 724 7.46 22.35 -5.72
N ASP A 725 7.37 22.01 -7.02
CA ASP A 725 6.69 22.84 -8.00
C ASP A 725 5.16 22.69 -7.83
N ILE A 726 4.60 23.57 -6.99
CA ILE A 726 3.16 23.67 -6.72
C ILE A 726 2.70 25.12 -6.89
N GLU A 727 1.51 25.27 -7.48
CA GLU A 727 0.90 26.58 -7.61
C GLU A 727 0.43 27.05 -6.22
N ARG A 728 0.96 28.17 -5.76
CA ARG A 728 0.65 28.77 -4.46
C ARG A 728 0.23 30.23 -4.61
N TRP A 729 -0.54 30.70 -3.63
CA TRP A 729 -0.98 32.08 -3.62
C TRP A 729 0.20 33.03 -3.37
N THR A 730 0.29 34.03 -4.21
CA THR A 730 1.09 35.25 -4.01
C THR A 730 0.27 36.45 -4.46
N VAL A 731 0.70 37.66 -4.10
CA VAL A 731 0.04 38.92 -4.55
C VAL A 731 -0.08 38.99 -6.09
N ASN A 732 0.89 38.42 -6.80
CA ASN A 732 0.93 38.38 -8.27
C ASN A 732 0.29 37.12 -8.88
N ASN A 733 -0.03 36.13 -8.06
CA ASN A 733 -0.69 34.89 -8.48
C ASN A 733 -1.80 34.52 -7.46
N PRO A 734 -2.98 35.14 -7.55
CA PRO A 734 -4.07 34.98 -6.59
C PRO A 734 -4.84 33.67 -6.84
N THR A 735 -4.16 32.52 -6.70
CA THR A 735 -4.78 31.19 -6.85
C THR A 735 -5.63 30.81 -5.63
N ASN A 736 -6.58 29.88 -5.80
CA ASN A 736 -7.36 29.25 -4.75
C ASN A 736 -6.88 27.81 -4.44
N GLU A 737 -5.81 27.34 -5.11
CA GLU A 737 -5.33 25.96 -4.97
C GLU A 737 -4.60 25.74 -3.65
N TYR A 738 -3.58 26.54 -3.39
CA TYR A 738 -2.79 26.48 -2.15
C TYR A 738 -2.54 27.85 -1.58
N GLY A 739 -2.48 27.92 -0.26
CA GLY A 739 -2.20 29.14 0.47
C GLY A 739 -0.79 29.71 0.23
N ARG A 740 -0.55 30.92 0.70
CA ARG A 740 0.79 31.52 0.72
C ARG A 740 1.76 30.74 1.59
N LEU A 741 3.05 30.89 1.36
CA LEU A 741 4.08 30.29 2.20
C LEU A 741 3.94 30.76 3.66
N GLY A 742 4.01 29.83 4.60
CA GLY A 742 3.79 30.06 6.02
C GLY A 742 2.33 30.14 6.46
N SER A 743 1.38 29.84 5.56
CA SER A 743 -0.04 29.68 5.90
C SER A 743 -0.26 28.42 6.70
N LYS A 744 -0.97 28.54 7.82
CA LYS A 744 -1.37 27.38 8.62
C LYS A 744 -2.57 26.69 7.97
N ASN A 745 -2.50 25.37 7.93
CA ASN A 745 -3.59 24.55 7.45
C ASN A 745 -4.37 23.97 8.66
N LEU A 746 -5.56 24.47 8.93
CA LEU A 746 -6.43 23.97 10.01
C LEU A 746 -7.13 22.67 9.64
N GLY A 747 -7.46 22.48 8.37
CA GLY A 747 -8.08 21.29 7.79
C GLY A 747 -7.21 20.67 6.70
N ASN A 748 -7.69 19.57 6.12
CA ASN A 748 -6.98 18.94 5.02
C ASN A 748 -7.49 19.46 3.68
N HIS A 749 -6.58 19.72 2.74
CA HIS A 749 -6.92 20.03 1.35
C HIS A 749 -7.21 18.72 0.60
N TYR A 750 -8.50 18.41 0.41
CA TYR A 750 -8.95 17.20 -0.27
C TYR A 750 -9.09 17.42 -1.78
N VAL A 751 -8.35 16.62 -2.53
CA VAL A 751 -8.36 16.64 -4.00
C VAL A 751 -9.03 15.40 -4.57
N ASN A 752 -9.64 15.53 -5.76
CA ASN A 752 -10.25 14.39 -6.44
C ASN A 752 -9.18 13.49 -7.04
N LYS A 753 -9.11 12.25 -6.53
CA LYS A 753 -8.18 11.20 -6.99
C LYS A 753 -8.81 10.21 -7.97
N SER A 754 -10.00 10.52 -8.51
CA SER A 754 -10.61 9.67 -9.54
C SER A 754 -9.74 9.58 -10.78
N PHE A 755 -9.68 8.39 -11.38
CA PHE A 755 -8.83 8.16 -12.54
C PHE A 755 -9.37 7.08 -13.47
N VAL A 756 -8.88 7.09 -14.71
CA VAL A 756 -8.93 5.99 -15.67
C VAL A 756 -7.48 5.64 -16.06
N ARG A 757 -7.09 4.40 -15.82
CA ARG A 757 -5.74 3.90 -16.11
C ARG A 757 -5.76 2.92 -17.26
N MET A 758 -4.85 3.09 -18.19
CA MET A 758 -4.42 2.02 -19.07
C MET A 758 -3.42 1.15 -18.31
N GLU A 759 -3.86 0.00 -17.84
CA GLU A 759 -2.99 -0.88 -17.04
C GLU A 759 -1.91 -1.54 -17.91
N ASN A 760 -2.34 -2.07 -19.06
CA ASN A 760 -1.46 -2.88 -19.91
C ASN A 760 -1.89 -2.80 -21.37
N ILE A 761 -0.90 -2.71 -22.26
CA ILE A 761 -1.03 -2.97 -23.71
C ILE A 761 -0.03 -4.07 -24.04
N SER A 762 -0.46 -5.15 -24.67
CA SER A 762 0.41 -6.28 -25.02
C SER A 762 0.16 -6.73 -26.45
N LEU A 763 1.22 -6.78 -27.23
CA LEU A 763 1.26 -7.38 -28.56
C LEU A 763 2.06 -8.67 -28.48
N SER A 764 1.53 -9.77 -28.99
CA SER A 764 2.22 -11.04 -29.04
C SER A 764 2.12 -11.69 -30.41
N TYR A 765 3.15 -12.44 -30.76
CA TYR A 765 3.30 -13.15 -32.02
C TYR A 765 3.62 -14.62 -31.75
N ASN A 766 2.80 -15.53 -32.25
CA ASN A 766 3.03 -16.97 -32.23
C ASN A 766 3.82 -17.37 -33.49
N VAL A 767 5.05 -17.81 -33.31
CA VAL A 767 5.92 -18.16 -34.44
C VAL A 767 5.36 -19.40 -35.15
N PRO A 768 5.15 -19.37 -36.48
CA PRO A 768 4.55 -20.48 -37.20
C PRO A 768 5.34 -21.79 -37.09
N LYS A 769 4.68 -22.88 -36.90
CA LYS A 769 5.27 -24.22 -36.69
C LYS A 769 6.26 -24.66 -37.78
N ASN A 770 6.12 -24.16 -39.00
CA ASN A 770 7.02 -24.50 -40.11
C ASN A 770 8.45 -23.98 -39.88
N PHE A 771 8.61 -22.81 -39.22
CA PHE A 771 9.93 -22.29 -38.85
C PHE A 771 10.49 -23.05 -37.62
N LEU A 772 9.62 -23.39 -36.68
CA LEU A 772 10.02 -24.02 -35.41
C LEU A 772 10.51 -25.46 -35.60
N LYS A 773 9.98 -26.19 -36.56
CA LYS A 773 10.44 -27.54 -36.87
C LYS A 773 11.92 -27.64 -37.23
N LYS A 774 12.52 -26.57 -37.82
CA LYS A 774 13.91 -26.51 -38.16
C LYS A 774 14.86 -26.42 -36.96
N VAL A 775 14.38 -25.94 -35.84
CA VAL A 775 15.12 -25.72 -34.58
C VAL A 775 14.65 -26.61 -33.43
N SER A 776 13.85 -27.67 -33.73
CA SER A 776 13.31 -28.61 -32.73
C SER A 776 12.49 -27.96 -31.60
N VAL A 777 11.88 -26.80 -31.88
CA VAL A 777 10.99 -26.09 -30.95
C VAL A 777 9.54 -26.42 -31.30
N GLN A 778 8.74 -26.81 -30.32
CA GLN A 778 7.32 -27.14 -30.52
C GLN A 778 6.43 -25.90 -30.61
N ASN A 779 6.70 -24.92 -29.78
CA ASN A 779 5.97 -23.65 -29.73
C ASN A 779 6.89 -22.51 -29.28
N MET A 780 6.72 -21.34 -29.89
CA MET A 780 7.44 -20.11 -29.51
C MET A 780 6.52 -18.92 -29.62
N ARG A 781 6.46 -18.12 -28.56
CA ARG A 781 5.71 -16.87 -28.51
C ARG A 781 6.65 -15.74 -28.14
N LEU A 782 6.61 -14.68 -28.92
CA LEU A 782 7.27 -13.40 -28.67
C LEU A 782 6.22 -12.43 -28.14
N SER A 783 6.55 -11.57 -27.22
CA SER A 783 5.64 -10.56 -26.69
C SER A 783 6.34 -9.25 -26.42
N LEU A 784 5.64 -8.16 -26.72
CA LEU A 784 5.98 -6.81 -26.33
C LEU A 784 4.84 -6.29 -25.47
N SER A 785 5.12 -5.68 -24.33
CA SER A 785 4.07 -5.08 -23.51
C SER A 785 4.55 -3.83 -22.81
N VAL A 786 3.61 -2.93 -22.58
CA VAL A 786 3.81 -1.73 -21.78
C VAL A 786 2.81 -1.77 -20.63
N ARG A 787 3.30 -1.71 -19.41
CA ARG A 787 2.49 -1.57 -18.19
C ARG A 787 2.43 -0.10 -17.79
N ASN A 788 1.26 0.34 -17.34
CA ASN A 788 0.99 1.72 -16.93
C ASN A 788 1.43 2.75 -17.96
N PRO A 789 1.07 2.61 -19.28
CA PRO A 789 1.48 3.58 -20.30
C PRO A 789 0.98 4.99 -19.99
N PHE A 790 -0.24 5.12 -19.45
CA PHE A 790 -0.79 6.39 -19.00
C PHE A 790 -1.94 6.22 -18.01
N VAL A 791 -2.19 7.27 -17.24
CA VAL A 791 -3.36 7.43 -16.38
C VAL A 791 -3.96 8.81 -16.63
N LEU A 792 -5.29 8.85 -16.79
CA LEU A 792 -6.09 10.07 -16.92
C LEU A 792 -6.71 10.38 -15.56
N SER A 793 -6.36 11.51 -14.97
CA SER A 793 -6.85 11.94 -13.66
C SER A 793 -6.69 13.47 -13.57
N GLY A 794 -7.62 14.13 -12.91
CA GLY A 794 -7.46 15.51 -12.47
C GLY A 794 -6.46 15.70 -11.32
N TYR A 795 -6.04 14.59 -10.67
CA TYR A 795 -4.99 14.61 -9.66
C TYR A 795 -3.63 14.65 -10.35
N THR A 796 -2.98 15.81 -10.37
CA THR A 796 -1.78 16.07 -11.17
C THR A 796 -0.48 15.81 -10.43
N PHE A 797 -0.49 15.82 -9.09
CA PHE A 797 0.71 15.79 -8.28
C PHE A 797 1.46 14.45 -8.31
N ARG A 798 0.71 13.34 -8.22
CA ARG A 798 1.27 11.99 -8.14
C ARG A 798 0.39 10.99 -8.86
N ASP A 799 0.77 9.74 -8.80
CA ASP A 799 -0.12 8.66 -9.21
C ASP A 799 -1.33 8.60 -8.24
N PRO A 800 -2.58 8.61 -8.77
CA PRO A 800 -3.77 8.67 -7.92
C PRO A 800 -4.00 7.42 -7.05
N GLU A 801 -3.31 6.31 -7.32
CA GLU A 801 -3.39 5.09 -6.49
C GLU A 801 -2.37 5.06 -5.36
N GLU A 802 -1.37 5.93 -5.40
CA GLU A 802 -0.37 5.98 -4.34
C GLU A 802 -0.94 6.53 -3.03
N ASP A 803 -0.38 6.03 -1.93
CA ASP A 803 -0.68 6.54 -0.60
C ASP A 803 -0.08 7.94 -0.47
N PRO A 804 -0.88 8.97 -0.18
CA PRO A 804 -0.39 10.34 -0.07
C PRO A 804 0.61 10.53 1.08
N ASP A 805 0.57 9.67 2.10
CA ASP A 805 1.43 9.76 3.27
C ASP A 805 2.78 9.05 3.08
N LYS A 806 2.96 8.33 1.96
CA LYS A 806 4.19 7.60 1.64
C LYS A 806 4.93 8.25 0.48
N ASN A 807 6.09 8.80 0.75
CA ASN A 807 6.89 9.52 -0.24
C ASN A 807 7.79 8.63 -1.11
N ASP A 808 7.80 7.33 -0.91
CA ASP A 808 8.79 6.40 -1.46
C ASP A 808 8.24 5.35 -2.43
N LEU A 809 6.93 5.38 -2.69
CA LEU A 809 6.26 4.43 -3.58
C LEU A 809 5.75 5.18 -4.82
N TRP A 810 6.29 4.84 -5.98
CA TRP A 810 5.83 5.34 -7.27
C TRP A 810 5.52 4.21 -8.22
N VAL A 811 4.43 4.37 -8.98
CA VAL A 811 4.01 3.41 -10.00
C VAL A 811 4.81 3.65 -11.28
N PRO A 812 5.76 2.76 -11.65
CA PRO A 812 6.56 2.97 -12.84
C PRO A 812 5.80 2.63 -14.11
N ARG A 813 6.20 3.25 -15.22
CA ARG A 813 5.90 2.77 -16.57
C ARG A 813 6.91 1.72 -16.96
N THR A 814 6.47 0.53 -17.40
CA THR A 814 7.39 -0.57 -17.69
C THR A 814 7.18 -1.10 -19.10
N PHE A 815 8.25 -1.12 -19.89
CA PHE A 815 8.31 -1.73 -21.21
C PHE A 815 8.92 -3.12 -21.08
N ASN A 816 8.24 -4.16 -21.57
CA ASN A 816 8.70 -5.55 -21.43
C ASN A 816 8.80 -6.22 -22.78
N ILE A 817 9.85 -7.02 -22.94
CA ILE A 817 10.07 -7.95 -24.04
C ILE A 817 10.05 -9.35 -23.45
N GLY A 818 9.19 -10.22 -23.98
CA GLY A 818 9.06 -11.60 -23.50
C GLY A 818 9.28 -12.61 -24.61
N VAL A 819 9.97 -13.69 -24.27
CA VAL A 819 10.14 -14.87 -25.10
C VAL A 819 9.70 -16.08 -24.30
N ASN A 820 8.76 -16.83 -24.82
CA ASN A 820 8.35 -18.13 -24.27
C ASN A 820 8.49 -19.19 -25.35
N PHE A 821 9.22 -20.26 -25.06
CA PHE A 821 9.31 -21.38 -25.99
C PHE A 821 9.22 -22.74 -25.26
N THR A 822 8.82 -23.75 -26.01
CA THR A 822 8.64 -25.12 -25.53
C THR A 822 9.34 -26.07 -26.50
N LEU A 823 10.15 -26.97 -25.94
CA LEU A 823 10.89 -28.02 -26.65
C LEU A 823 10.14 -29.32 -26.59
#